data_7974ead9351372080c8f69e832c9d26e
#
_entry.id   7974ead9351372080c8f69e832c9d26e
#
_cell.length_a   1.000
_cell.length_b   1.000
_cell.length_c   1.000
_cell.angle_alpha   90.00
_cell.angle_beta   90.00
_cell.angle_gamma   90.00
#
_symmetry.space_group_name_H-M   'P 1'
#
loop_
_entity.id
_entity.type
_entity.pdbx_description
1 polymer ?
#
loop_
_entity_poly.entity_id
_entity_poly.type
_entity_poly.pdbx_seq_one_letter_code
_entity_poly.pdbx_strand_id
1 'polypeptide(L)'
;MKDSKHPLIDSSEDNNMLSLDLPDQPTEAKPSIEEIGKKNDPVKENSPLKANLTLKIHKSTELSPDCYTGADIAPSDLLNDIIKVNMNDILAPLLVERTSFFRKLSVDKIMQWQKSELTEPLLKMPDTERPVALQMFRNLLSYMMDRKSSKKPIQHARKFLKLTLHAIPIIKDEAYIQAFKQIRENKRYDSLLRGWKFLAILASCFVPSNNDIYNMILNFLFFELQNNDDNSIINHAKYIFVRMLKTKHSERKNVPCLEEMEYIEYLKPIPIPIYFFSGTQTNVKIESYTTIRDLKTMMMNILDFNPQKSIYYSVYEICNKQTTTEERFLDDNEKVCDVIALWKSDMDKASKSRELVEFRLYLKLLIYYPFSEDDYDTVSVVYYQTLYDVLSGKFGLNQEQITILSALQLLNEFGTERESAFSSVKGHIEKYIPAAGMKMLSSDQWVENIMDLYSSLSSYSKNQAKWNYLEELKQIPTYQSQQFDATFNLTKSGANNDNIPENCVIGIKPEGIMILDQDRNEIVFYKYEVIMNWGISKDQFILCISKEDNDIRKVCFITSQTKIIQSLVEIYCNILAGRTIKEIMEIVKGYGTRFEKMETGRKRQSSKYKKATSYAKPIPSSLASSFSNDSIIDTSSHRMNLINNNESIEIKL
;
A
#
# COMPACT_ATOMS: atom_id res chain seq x y z
N MET A 1 45.88 33.50 13.02
CA MET A 1 46.03 33.49 11.55
C MET A 1 45.13 32.40 11.01
N LYS A 2 44.11 32.83 10.21
CA LYS A 2 43.22 32.11 9.30
C LYS A 2 42.27 31.04 9.93
N ASP A 3 41.13 31.43 10.35
CA ASP A 3 39.76 31.43 9.80
C ASP A 3 39.44 30.27 8.82
N SER A 4 38.60 29.33 9.27
CA SER A 4 37.76 28.55 8.40
C SER A 4 36.33 28.58 8.95
N LYS A 5 35.53 29.45 8.32
CA LYS A 5 34.10 29.61 8.50
C LYS A 5 33.37 28.45 7.83
N HIS A 6 32.48 27.76 8.55
CA HIS A 6 31.43 26.92 7.97
C HIS A 6 30.29 27.83 7.46
N PRO A 7 29.70 27.54 6.29
CA PRO A 7 28.60 28.32 5.79
C PRO A 7 27.27 27.96 6.50
N LEU A 8 26.66 28.97 7.04
CA LEU A 8 25.24 29.01 7.45
C LEU A 8 24.38 28.84 6.19
N ILE A 9 23.46 27.92 6.25
CA ILE A 9 22.41 27.75 5.23
C ILE A 9 21.48 28.95 5.34
N ASP A 10 21.54 29.80 4.34
CA ASP A 10 20.72 30.98 4.19
C ASP A 10 19.28 30.62 3.81
N SER A 11 18.33 31.05 4.60
CA SER A 11 16.89 30.84 4.43
C SER A 11 16.22 32.00 3.69
N SER A 12 16.80 32.45 2.58
CA SER A 12 16.28 33.58 1.80
C SER A 12 16.06 33.27 0.31
N GLU A 13 15.23 32.28 0.02
CA GLU A 13 14.61 32.15 -1.31
C GLU A 13 13.09 32.14 -1.19
N ASP A 14 12.51 33.32 -0.93
CA ASP A 14 11.08 33.58 -1.18
C ASP A 14 10.83 35.11 -1.16
N ASN A 15 11.54 35.87 -1.97
CA ASN A 15 11.16 37.24 -2.28
C ASN A 15 11.58 37.60 -3.72
N ASN A 16 10.73 37.22 -4.67
CA ASN A 16 10.61 37.94 -5.94
C ASN A 16 9.21 37.65 -6.51
N MET A 17 8.24 38.45 -6.06
CA MET A 17 7.02 38.71 -6.81
C MET A 17 7.02 40.16 -7.22
N LEU A 18 7.26 40.41 -8.49
CA LEU A 18 7.01 41.66 -9.16
C LEU A 18 5.52 42.00 -9.06
N SER A 19 5.27 43.15 -8.52
CA SER A 19 3.96 43.86 -8.54
C SER A 19 3.61 44.23 -9.99
N LEU A 20 2.45 43.80 -10.47
CA LEU A 20 1.76 44.40 -11.60
C LEU A 20 0.36 44.82 -11.12
N ASP A 21 0.14 46.12 -11.24
CA ASP A 21 -1.06 46.82 -10.90
C ASP A 21 -2.27 46.37 -11.71
N LEU A 22 -3.40 46.16 -11.04
CA LEU A 22 -4.73 45.98 -11.62
C LEU A 22 -5.56 47.25 -11.39
N PRO A 23 -6.27 47.74 -12.41
CA PRO A 23 -7.22 48.85 -12.22
C PRO A 23 -8.60 48.36 -11.77
N ASP A 24 -9.32 49.28 -11.17
CA ASP A 24 -10.56 49.19 -10.44
C ASP A 24 -11.76 48.56 -11.12
N GLN A 25 -12.66 48.03 -10.28
CA GLN A 25 -14.01 47.53 -10.62
C GLN A 25 -14.98 48.59 -11.08
N PRO A 26 -16.07 48.17 -11.76
CA PRO A 26 -17.38 48.55 -11.27
C PRO A 26 -18.45 47.42 -11.22
N THR A 27 -19.21 47.52 -10.15
CA THR A 27 -20.56 47.08 -9.78
C THR A 27 -21.50 46.42 -10.79
N GLU A 28 -22.12 45.35 -10.29
CA GLU A 28 -23.48 44.80 -10.42
C GLU A 28 -24.31 44.99 -11.70
N ALA A 29 -24.75 43.82 -12.24
CA ALA A 29 -26.14 43.57 -12.68
C ALA A 29 -26.33 42.06 -12.99
N LYS A 30 -27.38 41.46 -12.41
CA LYS A 30 -27.94 40.20 -12.88
C LYS A 30 -28.68 40.40 -14.21
N PRO A 31 -28.60 39.46 -15.15
CA PRO A 31 -29.81 38.93 -15.77
C PRO A 31 -29.85 37.42 -16.00
N SER A 32 -31.02 36.90 -15.81
CA SER A 32 -31.83 35.85 -16.45
C SER A 32 -31.19 34.95 -17.50
N ILE A 33 -31.55 33.68 -17.35
CA ILE A 33 -31.40 32.48 -18.19
C ILE A 33 -31.84 32.72 -19.63
N GLU A 34 -30.94 32.41 -20.59
CA GLU A 34 -31.32 31.95 -21.91
C GLU A 34 -30.24 31.02 -22.47
N GLU A 35 -30.69 29.89 -23.01
CA GLU A 35 -29.93 28.83 -23.63
C GLU A 35 -29.17 29.30 -24.86
N ILE A 36 -27.88 29.05 -24.95
CA ILE A 36 -27.20 28.83 -26.25
C ILE A 36 -26.18 27.72 -26.11
N GLY A 37 -26.48 26.59 -26.71
CA GLY A 37 -25.60 25.45 -26.83
C GLY A 37 -24.32 25.79 -27.59
N LYS A 38 -23.18 25.52 -26.95
CA LYS A 38 -21.91 25.29 -27.62
C LYS A 38 -21.34 23.97 -27.15
N LYS A 39 -21.24 23.05 -28.12
CA LYS A 39 -20.55 21.78 -28.03
C LYS A 39 -19.13 22.03 -27.54
N ASN A 40 -18.82 21.57 -26.31
CA ASN A 40 -17.48 21.25 -25.93
C ASN A 40 -17.33 19.75 -26.10
N ASP A 41 -16.49 19.32 -27.04
CA ASP A 41 -16.11 17.93 -27.20
C ASP A 41 -15.53 17.38 -25.91
N PRO A 42 -15.99 16.21 -25.43
CA PRO A 42 -15.40 15.58 -24.25
C PRO A 42 -14.01 15.08 -24.63
N VAL A 43 -13.04 15.43 -23.79
CA VAL A 43 -11.70 14.83 -23.77
C VAL A 43 -11.90 13.31 -23.77
N LYS A 44 -11.37 12.64 -24.80
CA LYS A 44 -11.41 11.17 -24.92
C LYS A 44 -10.76 10.55 -23.69
N GLU A 45 -11.57 10.03 -22.78
CA GLU A 45 -11.16 9.08 -21.77
C GLU A 45 -10.81 7.76 -22.48
N ASN A 46 -9.54 7.55 -22.76
CA ASN A 46 -9.01 6.26 -23.18
C ASN A 46 -8.86 5.36 -21.94
N SER A 47 -9.98 4.87 -21.43
CA SER A 47 -10.01 3.77 -20.46
C SER A 47 -10.66 2.58 -21.17
N PRO A 48 -9.99 1.43 -21.34
CA PRO A 48 -10.49 0.34 -22.19
C PRO A 48 -11.69 -0.43 -21.65
N LEU A 49 -12.29 -0.05 -20.52
CA LEU A 49 -13.36 -0.84 -19.90
C LEU A 49 -14.48 0.04 -19.33
N LYS A 50 -15.35 0.57 -20.22
CA LYS A 50 -16.73 0.94 -19.87
C LYS A 50 -17.68 -0.06 -20.50
N ALA A 51 -17.65 -1.32 -20.07
CA ALA A 51 -18.74 -2.24 -20.30
C ALA A 51 -19.65 -2.20 -19.05
N ASN A 52 -20.93 -1.96 -19.25
CA ASN A 52 -21.97 -2.11 -18.23
C ASN A 52 -22.14 -3.60 -17.89
N LEU A 53 -21.24 -4.15 -17.11
CA LEU A 53 -21.24 -5.54 -16.69
C LEU A 53 -21.54 -5.60 -15.20
N THR A 54 -22.77 -5.96 -14.91
CA THR A 54 -23.28 -6.18 -13.57
C THR A 54 -22.71 -7.49 -13.01
N LEU A 55 -21.55 -7.40 -12.36
CA LEU A 55 -21.36 -8.23 -11.17
C LEU A 55 -22.53 -7.89 -10.25
N LYS A 56 -23.23 -8.88 -9.72
CA LYS A 56 -24.18 -8.65 -8.61
C LYS A 56 -23.36 -8.16 -7.42
N ILE A 57 -22.99 -6.90 -7.45
CA ILE A 57 -22.64 -6.20 -6.24
C ILE A 57 -23.98 -6.14 -5.50
N HIS A 58 -24.14 -6.93 -4.47
CA HIS A 58 -25.22 -6.67 -3.51
C HIS A 58 -25.08 -5.18 -3.21
N LYS A 59 -26.14 -4.42 -3.63
CA LYS A 59 -26.26 -2.99 -3.28
C LYS A 59 -25.89 -2.95 -1.82
N SER A 60 -24.78 -2.29 -1.54
CA SER A 60 -24.26 -2.10 -0.21
C SER A 60 -25.41 -2.13 0.77
N THR A 61 -25.48 -3.11 1.62
CA THR A 61 -25.71 -2.74 2.98
C THR A 61 -24.80 -1.54 3.17
N GLU A 62 -25.35 -0.34 3.19
CA GLU A 62 -24.72 0.76 3.88
C GLU A 62 -24.23 0.13 5.15
N LEU A 63 -22.93 -0.17 5.21
CA LEU A 63 -22.30 -0.51 6.47
C LEU A 63 -22.69 0.65 7.33
N SER A 64 -23.61 0.38 8.27
CA SER A 64 -24.29 1.40 9.03
C SER A 64 -23.22 2.38 9.51
N PRO A 65 -23.51 3.69 9.60
CA PRO A 65 -22.56 4.65 10.15
C PRO A 65 -22.02 4.23 11.52
N ASP A 66 -22.66 3.26 12.16
CA ASP A 66 -22.38 2.73 13.48
C ASP A 66 -21.23 1.69 13.53
N CYS A 67 -20.73 1.17 12.42
CA CYS A 67 -19.61 0.21 12.44
C CYS A 67 -18.30 0.75 13.00
N TYR A 68 -18.16 2.08 13.22
CA TYR A 68 -16.93 2.68 13.74
C TYR A 68 -17.17 3.74 14.83
N THR A 69 -18.34 3.82 15.38
CA THR A 69 -18.49 4.47 16.66
C THR A 69 -17.90 3.56 17.70
N GLY A 70 -16.61 3.68 18.07
CA GLY A 70 -15.95 3.04 19.23
C GLY A 70 -16.76 2.16 20.19
N ALA A 71 -17.87 1.57 19.72
CA ALA A 71 -18.76 0.72 20.48
C ALA A 71 -18.21 -0.70 20.67
N ASP A 72 -17.28 -1.12 19.80
CA ASP A 72 -16.76 -2.48 19.80
C ASP A 72 -15.61 -2.73 20.78
N ILE A 73 -15.15 -1.69 21.46
CA ILE A 73 -14.22 -1.86 22.58
C ILE A 73 -15.00 -1.35 23.80
N ALA A 74 -15.63 -2.26 24.54
CA ALA A 74 -16.17 -1.89 25.83
C ALA A 74 -15.04 -1.30 26.67
N PRO A 75 -15.18 -0.07 27.17
CA PRO A 75 -14.14 0.54 28.00
C PRO A 75 -13.75 -0.34 29.20
N SER A 76 -14.66 -1.22 29.65
CA SER A 76 -14.47 -2.14 30.76
C SER A 76 -13.36 -3.18 30.57
N ASP A 77 -13.18 -3.71 29.35
CA ASP A 77 -12.25 -4.84 29.11
C ASP A 77 -10.79 -4.38 28.94
N LEU A 78 -10.59 -3.14 28.49
CA LEU A 78 -9.28 -2.51 28.33
C LEU A 78 -8.81 -1.78 29.60
N LEU A 79 -9.71 -1.55 30.57
CA LEU A 79 -9.47 -0.73 31.75
C LEU A 79 -8.68 -1.43 32.84
N ASN A 80 -8.69 -2.76 32.85
CA ASN A 80 -7.94 -3.53 33.84
C ASN A 80 -6.42 -3.43 33.61
N ASP A 81 -5.98 -3.04 32.40
CA ASP A 81 -4.57 -2.92 32.02
C ASP A 81 -4.05 -1.48 32.09
N ILE A 82 -4.90 -0.48 32.34
CA ILE A 82 -4.45 0.91 32.47
C ILE A 82 -3.88 1.14 33.85
N ILE A 83 -2.56 1.22 33.93
CA ILE A 83 -1.85 1.55 35.15
C ILE A 83 -2.20 2.99 35.54
N LYS A 84 -2.82 3.18 36.70
CA LYS A 84 -3.07 4.53 37.26
C LYS A 84 -1.74 5.20 37.55
N VAL A 85 -1.48 6.31 36.85
CA VAL A 85 -0.23 7.06 36.98
C VAL A 85 -0.50 8.50 37.37
N ASN A 86 0.36 9.07 38.21
CA ASN A 86 0.31 10.48 38.58
C ASN A 86 1.16 11.29 37.58
N MET A 87 0.55 12.29 36.93
CA MET A 87 1.24 13.17 35.97
C MET A 87 2.49 13.83 36.60
N ASN A 88 2.42 14.27 37.85
CA ASN A 88 3.55 14.93 38.52
C ASN A 88 4.75 14.02 38.71
N ASP A 89 4.50 12.77 39.06
CA ASP A 89 5.56 11.78 39.27
C ASP A 89 6.28 11.43 37.97
N ILE A 90 5.52 11.40 36.84
CA ILE A 90 6.08 11.12 35.51
C ILE A 90 6.82 12.32 34.95
N LEU A 91 6.22 13.50 35.01
CA LEU A 91 6.75 14.67 34.29
C LEU A 91 7.84 15.41 35.10
N ALA A 92 7.81 15.39 36.44
CA ALA A 92 8.80 16.13 37.24
C ALA A 92 10.28 15.80 36.92
N PRO A 93 10.67 14.52 36.68
CA PRO A 93 12.05 14.20 36.31
C PRO A 93 12.39 14.55 34.85
N LEU A 94 11.40 14.61 33.96
CA LEU A 94 11.55 14.79 32.51
C LEU A 94 11.55 16.24 32.07
N LEU A 95 10.79 17.11 32.74
CA LEU A 95 10.64 18.51 32.37
C LEU A 95 11.93 19.32 32.62
N VAL A 96 12.14 20.31 31.75
CA VAL A 96 13.13 21.36 31.94
C VAL A 96 12.68 22.22 33.13
N GLU A 97 13.58 22.46 34.07
CA GLU A 97 13.30 23.30 35.22
C GLU A 97 13.05 24.75 34.79
N ARG A 98 11.98 25.33 35.30
CA ARG A 98 11.59 26.71 35.02
C ARG A 98 11.41 27.48 36.33
N THR A 99 11.82 28.73 36.31
CA THR A 99 11.68 29.63 37.46
C THR A 99 10.85 30.85 37.07
N SER A 100 10.08 31.36 38.05
CA SER A 100 9.40 32.64 37.95
C SER A 100 9.58 33.38 39.27
N PHE A 101 10.06 34.60 39.18
CA PHE A 101 10.36 35.42 40.38
C PHE A 101 11.20 34.63 41.39
N PHE A 102 12.27 33.95 40.95
CA PHE A 102 13.19 33.14 41.77
C PHE A 102 12.58 31.91 42.43
N ARG A 103 11.36 31.53 42.07
CA ARG A 103 10.73 30.27 42.55
C ARG A 103 10.63 29.26 41.43
N LYS A 104 10.94 27.99 41.73
CA LYS A 104 10.73 26.87 40.82
C LYS A 104 9.24 26.71 40.54
N LEU A 105 8.84 26.63 39.27
CA LEU A 105 7.47 26.38 38.87
C LEU A 105 7.10 24.91 39.09
N SER A 106 5.89 24.65 39.60
CA SER A 106 5.33 23.31 39.68
C SER A 106 5.05 22.72 38.28
N VAL A 107 4.98 21.39 38.18
CA VAL A 107 4.62 20.68 36.96
C VAL A 107 3.27 21.19 36.41
N ASP A 108 2.27 21.33 37.29
CA ASP A 108 0.94 21.84 36.89
C ASP A 108 1.04 23.22 36.25
N LYS A 109 1.87 24.12 36.79
CA LYS A 109 2.04 25.47 36.24
C LYS A 109 2.77 25.45 34.89
N ILE A 110 3.76 24.59 34.72
CA ILE A 110 4.46 24.41 33.45
C ILE A 110 3.53 23.83 32.41
N MET A 111 2.62 22.95 32.79
CA MET A 111 1.70 22.22 31.90
C MET A 111 0.37 22.93 31.64
N GLN A 112 0.17 24.16 32.10
CA GLN A 112 -0.97 24.99 31.74
C GLN A 112 -0.84 25.54 30.31
N TRP A 113 -1.97 25.69 29.62
CA TRP A 113 -2.05 26.37 28.34
C TRP A 113 -1.34 27.71 28.33
N GLN A 114 -0.68 28.07 27.25
CA GLN A 114 -0.10 29.38 27.03
C GLN A 114 -0.24 29.83 25.58
N LYS A 115 -0.47 31.11 25.37
CA LYS A 115 -0.58 31.76 24.06
C LYS A 115 0.79 32.11 23.47
N SER A 116 1.78 32.38 24.33
CA SER A 116 3.12 32.81 23.94
C SER A 116 3.96 31.59 23.46
N GLU A 117 4.92 31.85 22.61
CA GLU A 117 5.89 30.83 22.19
C GLU A 117 6.72 30.33 23.36
N LEU A 118 7.19 29.09 23.26
CA LEU A 118 8.18 28.54 24.19
C LEU A 118 9.56 29.12 23.90
N THR A 119 10.29 29.46 24.93
CA THR A 119 11.70 29.86 24.87
C THR A 119 12.65 28.67 24.99
N GLU A 120 12.17 27.59 25.62
CA GLU A 120 12.87 26.33 25.78
C GLU A 120 11.90 25.16 25.60
N PRO A 121 12.38 23.97 25.20
CA PRO A 121 11.55 22.75 25.13
C PRO A 121 10.91 22.44 26.50
N LEU A 122 9.85 21.64 26.51
CA LEU A 122 9.24 21.17 27.74
C LEU A 122 10.08 20.04 28.37
N LEU A 123 10.52 19.09 27.56
CA LEU A 123 11.32 17.96 28.01
C LEU A 123 12.83 18.26 27.92
N LYS A 124 13.61 17.67 28.82
CA LYS A 124 15.06 17.66 28.74
C LYS A 124 15.51 16.89 27.49
N MET A 125 16.27 17.54 26.64
CA MET A 125 16.73 16.97 25.37
C MET A 125 18.09 17.52 24.94
N PRO A 126 18.82 16.86 24.00
CA PRO A 126 20.05 17.39 23.43
C PRO A 126 19.85 18.78 22.80
N ASP A 127 20.88 19.62 22.84
CA ASP A 127 20.84 20.99 22.31
C ASP A 127 20.53 21.01 20.79
N THR A 128 20.94 19.99 20.05
CA THR A 128 20.66 19.83 18.62
C THR A 128 19.17 19.73 18.30
N GLU A 129 18.35 19.25 19.23
CA GLU A 129 16.92 19.00 19.04
C GLU A 129 16.05 20.17 19.53
N ARG A 130 16.59 21.07 20.35
CA ARG A 130 15.85 22.22 20.90
C ARG A 130 15.20 23.10 19.81
N PRO A 131 15.89 23.46 18.70
CA PRO A 131 15.27 24.28 17.66
C PRO A 131 14.07 23.59 17.02
N VAL A 132 14.12 22.24 16.85
CA VAL A 132 13.01 21.45 16.30
C VAL A 132 11.81 21.51 17.23
N ALA A 133 12.01 21.27 18.52
CA ALA A 133 10.96 21.33 19.56
C ALA A 133 10.27 22.71 19.61
N LEU A 134 11.05 23.80 19.54
CA LEU A 134 10.50 25.15 19.53
C LEU A 134 9.74 25.45 18.24
N GLN A 135 10.22 24.97 17.07
CA GLN A 135 9.52 25.13 15.81
C GLN A 135 8.21 24.32 15.78
N MET A 136 8.19 23.13 16.41
CA MET A 136 6.97 22.34 16.59
C MET A 136 5.92 23.16 17.35
N PHE A 137 6.30 23.76 18.48
CA PHE A 137 5.35 24.56 19.28
C PHE A 137 4.80 25.77 18.51
N ARG A 138 5.64 26.47 17.73
CA ARG A 138 5.17 27.54 16.84
C ARG A 138 4.14 27.05 15.83
N ASN A 139 4.34 25.88 15.24
CA ASN A 139 3.40 25.26 14.33
C ASN A 139 2.09 24.89 15.05
N LEU A 140 2.16 24.35 16.26
CA LEU A 140 1.01 24.02 17.09
C LEU A 140 0.17 25.27 17.43
N LEU A 141 0.82 26.35 17.90
CA LEU A 141 0.13 27.62 18.16
C LEU A 141 -0.56 28.19 16.89
N SER A 142 0.09 28.07 15.73
CA SER A 142 -0.49 28.53 14.48
C SER A 142 -1.66 27.66 14.04
N TYR A 143 -1.60 26.34 14.27
CA TYR A 143 -2.71 25.43 14.03
C TYR A 143 -3.90 25.74 14.96
N MET A 144 -3.64 25.98 16.23
CA MET A 144 -4.67 26.32 17.22
C MET A 144 -5.23 27.73 17.06
N MET A 145 -4.69 28.52 16.11
CA MET A 145 -5.00 29.94 15.89
C MET A 145 -4.69 30.86 17.09
N ASP A 146 -3.80 30.43 17.96
CA ASP A 146 -3.24 31.25 19.04
C ASP A 146 -2.13 32.19 18.53
N ARG A 147 -1.52 31.84 17.41
CA ARG A 147 -0.53 32.60 16.66
C ARG A 147 -1.06 32.96 15.27
N LYS A 148 -0.99 34.24 14.88
CA LYS A 148 -1.40 34.66 13.52
C LYS A 148 -0.51 34.06 12.44
N SER A 149 -1.12 33.61 11.35
CA SER A 149 -0.45 33.07 10.17
C SER A 149 -1.31 33.34 8.92
N SER A 150 -0.66 33.53 7.77
CA SER A 150 -1.29 33.58 6.45
C SER A 150 -1.66 32.22 5.90
N LYS A 151 -1.07 31.14 6.46
CA LYS A 151 -1.32 29.76 6.01
C LYS A 151 -2.52 29.15 6.74
N LYS A 152 -3.24 28.24 6.07
CA LYS A 152 -4.35 27.50 6.68
C LYS A 152 -3.85 26.68 7.88
N PRO A 153 -4.64 26.54 8.97
CA PRO A 153 -4.26 25.80 10.17
C PRO A 153 -3.72 24.40 9.86
N ILE A 154 -4.40 23.62 9.02
CA ILE A 154 -4.03 22.26 8.67
C ILE A 154 -2.62 22.15 8.05
N GLN A 155 -2.16 23.19 7.34
CA GLN A 155 -0.79 23.22 6.79
C GLN A 155 0.27 23.31 7.91
N HIS A 156 -0.06 23.93 9.05
CA HIS A 156 0.83 23.95 10.22
C HIS A 156 0.89 22.60 10.92
N ALA A 157 -0.22 21.89 11.02
CA ALA A 157 -0.23 20.52 11.51
C ALA A 157 0.66 19.61 10.61
N ARG A 158 0.54 19.73 9.28
CA ARG A 158 1.41 18.96 8.35
C ARG A 158 2.89 19.31 8.52
N LYS A 159 3.23 20.61 8.74
CA LYS A 159 4.62 21.00 9.04
C LYS A 159 5.13 20.42 10.35
N PHE A 160 4.28 20.39 11.38
CA PHE A 160 4.60 19.76 12.65
C PHE A 160 4.91 18.26 12.45
N LEU A 161 4.04 17.54 11.74
CA LEU A 161 4.24 16.11 11.46
C LEU A 161 5.51 15.82 10.64
N LYS A 162 5.90 16.70 9.71
CA LYS A 162 7.17 16.58 8.98
C LYS A 162 8.40 16.65 9.89
N LEU A 163 8.29 17.37 11.01
CA LEU A 163 9.36 17.48 12.00
C LEU A 163 9.40 16.28 12.97
N THR A 164 8.28 15.56 13.14
CA THR A 164 8.13 14.60 14.24
C THR A 164 8.06 13.14 13.80
N LEU A 165 7.47 12.84 12.64
CA LEU A 165 7.14 11.46 12.27
C LEU A 165 8.38 10.54 12.24
N HIS A 166 9.49 11.03 11.69
CA HIS A 166 10.75 10.28 11.60
C HIS A 166 11.82 10.75 12.61
N ALA A 167 11.41 11.58 13.56
CA ALA A 167 12.32 12.12 14.54
C ALA A 167 12.72 11.06 15.61
N ILE A 168 13.76 11.39 16.36
CA ILE A 168 14.19 10.58 17.50
C ILE A 168 13.11 10.51 18.59
N PRO A 169 13.13 9.50 19.47
CA PRO A 169 12.09 9.25 20.45
C PRO A 169 11.70 10.47 21.29
N ILE A 170 12.68 11.23 21.80
CA ILE A 170 12.41 12.39 22.66
C ILE A 170 11.59 13.49 21.95
N ILE A 171 11.73 13.66 20.63
CA ILE A 171 10.92 14.63 19.85
C ILE A 171 9.48 14.15 19.72
N LYS A 172 9.23 12.85 19.59
CA LYS A 172 7.88 12.28 19.59
C LYS A 172 7.21 12.46 20.96
N ASP A 173 7.97 12.27 22.04
CA ASP A 173 7.49 12.50 23.39
C ASP A 173 7.16 13.98 23.62
N GLU A 174 8.06 14.90 23.23
CA GLU A 174 7.85 16.35 23.29
C GLU A 174 6.60 16.78 22.51
N ALA A 175 6.33 16.17 21.35
CA ALA A 175 5.15 16.46 20.54
C ALA A 175 3.86 16.23 21.32
N TYR A 176 3.77 15.10 22.01
CA TYR A 176 2.61 14.79 22.85
C TYR A 176 2.52 15.69 24.09
N ILE A 177 3.64 15.98 24.74
CA ILE A 177 3.65 16.86 25.91
C ILE A 177 3.26 18.30 25.52
N GLN A 178 3.69 18.80 24.36
CA GLN A 178 3.25 20.11 23.85
C GLN A 178 1.74 20.14 23.54
N ALA A 179 1.21 19.11 22.87
CA ALA A 179 -0.21 19.02 22.57
C ALA A 179 -1.04 18.90 23.85
N PHE A 180 -0.62 18.04 24.78
CA PHE A 180 -1.25 17.85 26.08
C PHE A 180 -1.27 19.14 26.91
N LYS A 181 -0.13 19.86 26.99
CA LYS A 181 -0.07 21.18 27.63
C LYS A 181 -1.12 22.13 27.08
N GLN A 182 -1.31 22.17 25.77
CA GLN A 182 -2.17 23.18 25.12
C GLN A 182 -3.67 22.89 25.26
N ILE A 183 -4.08 21.69 25.64
CA ILE A 183 -5.48 21.36 25.95
C ILE A 183 -5.79 21.51 27.46
N ARG A 184 -4.76 21.62 28.33
CA ARG A 184 -4.97 21.76 29.78
C ARG A 184 -5.27 23.19 30.19
N GLU A 185 -6.37 23.38 30.89
CA GLU A 185 -6.82 24.67 31.43
C GLU A 185 -6.90 25.77 30.36
N ASN A 186 -7.19 25.42 29.12
CA ASN A 186 -7.38 26.34 28.02
C ASN A 186 -8.81 26.89 28.06
N LYS A 187 -8.94 28.15 28.50
CA LYS A 187 -10.23 28.85 28.62
C LYS A 187 -10.79 29.33 27.27
N ARG A 188 -10.02 29.20 26.19
CA ARG A 188 -10.44 29.58 24.85
C ARG A 188 -10.99 28.35 24.12
N TYR A 189 -12.30 28.17 24.12
CA TYR A 189 -12.96 26.95 23.61
C TYR A 189 -12.53 26.61 22.19
N ASP A 190 -12.50 27.55 21.26
CA ASP A 190 -12.07 27.27 19.87
C ASP A 190 -10.61 26.75 19.78
N SER A 191 -9.73 27.33 20.60
CA SER A 191 -8.34 26.90 20.70
C SER A 191 -8.25 25.52 21.36
N LEU A 192 -9.01 25.28 22.44
CA LEU A 192 -9.11 24.00 23.13
C LEU A 192 -9.54 22.90 22.15
N LEU A 193 -10.65 23.11 21.42
CA LEU A 193 -11.16 22.12 20.46
C LEU A 193 -10.14 21.82 19.34
N ARG A 194 -9.42 22.84 18.86
CA ARG A 194 -8.32 22.65 17.91
C ARG A 194 -7.17 21.83 18.52
N GLY A 195 -6.86 22.02 19.79
CA GLY A 195 -5.89 21.20 20.50
C GLY A 195 -6.28 19.71 20.51
N TRP A 196 -7.55 19.42 20.78
CA TRP A 196 -8.09 18.06 20.72
C TRP A 196 -8.02 17.46 19.30
N LYS A 197 -8.40 18.22 18.27
CA LYS A 197 -8.25 17.84 16.86
C LYS A 197 -6.80 17.54 16.51
N PHE A 198 -5.88 18.36 17.01
CA PHE A 198 -4.45 18.14 16.78
C PHE A 198 -3.95 16.85 17.43
N LEU A 199 -4.36 16.58 18.65
CA LEU A 199 -4.02 15.34 19.35
C LEU A 199 -4.58 14.11 18.61
N ALA A 200 -5.78 14.22 17.99
CA ALA A 200 -6.34 13.18 17.14
C ALA A 200 -5.46 12.91 15.89
N ILE A 201 -4.92 13.96 15.28
CA ILE A 201 -4.00 13.84 14.14
C ILE A 201 -2.69 13.16 14.59
N LEU A 202 -2.12 13.54 15.74
CA LEU A 202 -0.91 12.89 16.27
C LEU A 202 -1.14 11.40 16.52
N ALA A 203 -2.22 11.05 17.24
CA ALA A 203 -2.56 9.68 17.60
C ALA A 203 -2.81 8.78 16.37
N SER A 204 -3.21 9.37 15.25
CA SER A 204 -3.37 8.68 13.97
C SER A 204 -2.04 8.42 13.25
N CYS A 205 -0.93 9.02 13.71
CA CYS A 205 0.37 8.91 13.05
C CYS A 205 1.38 8.09 13.86
N PHE A 206 1.54 8.41 15.12
CA PHE A 206 2.49 7.78 16.05
C PHE A 206 2.02 7.96 17.49
N VAL A 207 2.63 7.24 18.42
CA VAL A 207 2.39 7.38 19.87
C VAL A 207 3.67 7.85 20.59
N PRO A 208 3.58 8.30 21.86
CA PRO A 208 4.76 8.57 22.66
C PRO A 208 5.69 7.37 22.68
N SER A 209 6.99 7.62 22.58
CA SER A 209 8.02 6.57 22.65
C SER A 209 8.28 6.12 24.08
N ASN A 210 8.10 7.04 25.05
CA ASN A 210 8.18 6.77 26.47
C ASN A 210 6.85 6.16 26.95
N ASN A 211 6.90 4.94 27.53
CA ASN A 211 5.72 4.22 28.00
C ASN A 211 4.98 4.94 29.13
N ASP A 212 5.69 5.66 30.01
CA ASP A 212 5.06 6.38 31.10
C ASP A 212 4.25 7.58 30.59
N ILE A 213 4.80 8.33 29.61
CA ILE A 213 4.07 9.38 28.91
C ILE A 213 2.88 8.80 28.16
N TYR A 214 3.06 7.68 27.46
CA TYR A 214 1.97 6.98 26.78
C TYR A 214 0.84 6.62 27.73
N ASN A 215 1.15 5.98 28.88
CA ASN A 215 0.17 5.60 29.88
C ASN A 215 -0.48 6.83 30.54
N MET A 216 0.29 7.89 30.80
CA MET A 216 -0.24 9.15 31.33
C MET A 216 -1.31 9.76 30.40
N ILE A 217 -1.05 9.82 29.09
CA ILE A 217 -2.00 10.31 28.12
C ILE A 217 -3.25 9.42 28.05
N LEU A 218 -3.10 8.09 28.07
CA LEU A 218 -4.25 7.17 28.12
C LEU A 218 -5.10 7.37 29.39
N ASN A 219 -4.49 7.53 30.55
CA ASN A 219 -5.19 7.81 31.80
C ASN A 219 -5.96 9.13 31.72
N PHE A 220 -5.34 10.18 31.16
CA PHE A 220 -5.99 11.46 30.95
C PHE A 220 -7.21 11.33 30.01
N LEU A 221 -7.04 10.66 28.88
CA LEU A 221 -8.15 10.43 27.94
C LEU A 221 -9.30 9.65 28.60
N PHE A 222 -8.97 8.65 29.40
CA PHE A 222 -9.96 7.88 30.15
C PHE A 222 -10.68 8.73 31.19
N PHE A 223 -9.97 9.59 31.90
CA PHE A 223 -10.58 10.54 32.84
C PHE A 223 -11.56 11.47 32.13
N GLU A 224 -11.20 12.01 30.98
CA GLU A 224 -12.09 12.88 30.18
C GLU A 224 -13.32 12.13 29.68
N LEU A 225 -13.20 10.86 29.32
CA LEU A 225 -14.34 10.03 28.92
C LEU A 225 -15.37 9.83 30.04
N GLN A 226 -14.91 9.85 31.31
CA GLN A 226 -15.80 9.60 32.46
C GLN A 226 -16.34 10.87 33.12
N ASN A 227 -15.62 11.96 33.04
CA ASN A 227 -15.88 13.14 33.87
C ASN A 227 -16.13 14.44 33.09
N ASN A 228 -15.99 14.43 31.76
CA ASN A 228 -16.26 15.62 30.97
C ASN A 228 -17.73 15.67 30.52
N ASP A 229 -18.33 16.85 30.51
CA ASP A 229 -19.72 17.07 30.09
C ASP A 229 -19.82 17.55 28.62
N ASP A 230 -18.70 17.89 27.98
CA ASP A 230 -18.68 18.33 26.58
C ASP A 230 -18.58 17.13 25.63
N ASN A 231 -19.66 16.87 24.92
CA ASN A 231 -19.75 15.78 23.94
C ASN A 231 -18.65 15.87 22.85
N SER A 232 -18.22 17.07 22.46
CA SER A 232 -17.16 17.23 21.48
C SER A 232 -15.83 16.73 22.03
N ILE A 233 -15.52 17.05 23.29
CA ILE A 233 -14.30 16.57 23.98
C ILE A 233 -14.37 15.06 24.18
N ILE A 234 -15.49 14.54 24.67
CA ILE A 234 -15.71 13.10 24.87
C ILE A 234 -15.47 12.33 23.58
N ASN A 235 -16.05 12.78 22.46
CA ASN A 235 -15.88 12.14 21.16
C ASN A 235 -14.42 12.16 20.68
N HIS A 236 -13.70 13.29 20.87
CA HIS A 236 -12.28 13.34 20.55
C HIS A 236 -11.45 12.44 21.47
N ALA A 237 -11.72 12.43 22.78
CA ALA A 237 -11.01 11.55 23.72
C ALA A 237 -11.19 10.08 23.36
N LYS A 238 -12.42 9.65 23.02
CA LYS A 238 -12.72 8.29 22.55
C LYS A 238 -11.97 7.97 21.27
N TYR A 239 -12.02 8.86 20.28
CA TYR A 239 -11.34 8.70 19.00
C TYR A 239 -9.83 8.55 19.18
N ILE A 240 -9.20 9.44 19.97
CA ILE A 240 -7.75 9.43 20.25
C ILE A 240 -7.35 8.15 20.98
N PHE A 241 -8.11 7.75 21.99
CA PHE A 241 -7.86 6.55 22.78
C PHE A 241 -7.74 5.31 21.87
N VAL A 242 -8.73 5.07 21.01
CA VAL A 242 -8.72 3.95 20.06
C VAL A 242 -7.50 4.02 19.12
N ARG A 243 -7.18 5.23 18.59
CA ARG A 243 -6.03 5.38 17.69
C ARG A 243 -4.70 5.12 18.38
N MET A 244 -4.53 5.59 19.60
CA MET A 244 -3.30 5.32 20.35
C MET A 244 -3.08 3.81 20.54
N LEU A 245 -4.12 3.05 20.87
CA LEU A 245 -4.04 1.59 20.99
C LEU A 245 -3.69 0.92 19.65
N LYS A 246 -4.33 1.31 18.55
CA LYS A 246 -4.10 0.75 17.22
C LYS A 246 -2.74 1.16 16.63
N THR A 247 -2.27 2.37 16.91
CA THR A 247 -1.01 2.91 16.37
C THR A 247 0.21 2.44 17.15
N LYS A 248 0.06 2.02 18.42
CA LYS A 248 1.18 1.59 19.31
C LYS A 248 2.13 0.58 18.67
N HIS A 249 1.60 -0.36 17.89
CA HIS A 249 2.36 -1.44 17.29
C HIS A 249 2.73 -1.19 15.82
N SER A 250 2.16 -0.16 15.21
CA SER A 250 2.38 0.15 13.81
C SER A 250 2.19 1.65 13.56
N GLU A 251 3.27 2.41 13.62
CA GLU A 251 3.27 3.84 13.29
C GLU A 251 3.14 4.07 11.79
N ARG A 252 2.76 5.30 11.39
CA ARG A 252 2.73 5.72 9.99
C ARG A 252 4.17 5.83 9.45
N LYS A 253 4.33 5.48 8.17
CA LYS A 253 5.60 5.65 7.45
C LYS A 253 5.65 6.98 6.69
N ASN A 254 4.49 7.53 6.31
CA ASN A 254 4.39 8.75 5.53
C ASN A 254 3.54 9.81 6.23
N VAL A 255 3.93 11.08 6.05
CA VAL A 255 3.14 12.21 6.57
C VAL A 255 1.79 12.25 5.85
N PRO A 256 0.67 12.29 6.58
CA PRO A 256 -0.67 12.35 6.00
C PRO A 256 -0.83 13.46 4.95
N CYS A 257 -1.64 13.21 3.93
CA CYS A 257 -2.09 14.27 3.03
C CYS A 257 -3.07 15.23 3.74
N LEU A 258 -3.33 16.38 3.15
CA LEU A 258 -4.21 17.38 3.78
C LEU A 258 -5.64 16.87 3.92
N GLU A 259 -6.14 16.19 2.90
CA GLU A 259 -7.48 15.62 2.87
C GLU A 259 -7.67 14.57 3.98
N GLU A 260 -6.70 13.67 4.17
CA GLU A 260 -6.71 12.71 5.28
C GLU A 260 -6.81 13.41 6.64
N MET A 261 -6.00 14.44 6.85
CA MET A 261 -6.00 15.21 8.10
C MET A 261 -7.33 15.92 8.34
N GLU A 262 -7.99 16.42 7.29
CA GLU A 262 -9.33 17.03 7.39
C GLU A 262 -10.38 16.00 7.83
N TYR A 263 -10.36 14.76 7.30
CA TYR A 263 -11.24 13.71 7.78
C TYR A 263 -11.02 13.38 9.27
N ILE A 264 -9.75 13.34 9.70
CA ILE A 264 -9.39 13.11 11.11
C ILE A 264 -9.90 14.26 12.00
N GLU A 265 -9.78 15.53 11.57
CA GLU A 265 -10.30 16.69 12.33
C GLU A 265 -11.81 16.62 12.60
N TYR A 266 -12.55 15.97 11.70
CA TYR A 266 -14.00 15.79 11.83
C TYR A 266 -14.40 14.41 12.38
N LEU A 267 -13.42 13.61 12.84
CA LEU A 267 -13.61 12.25 13.38
C LEU A 267 -14.35 11.34 12.41
N LYS A 268 -14.13 11.52 11.10
CA LYS A 268 -14.79 10.76 10.03
C LYS A 268 -13.86 9.73 9.42
N PRO A 269 -14.40 8.56 9.03
CA PRO A 269 -13.65 7.61 8.22
C PRO A 269 -13.33 8.21 6.83
N ILE A 270 -12.23 7.77 6.25
CA ILE A 270 -11.72 8.26 4.98
C ILE A 270 -12.32 7.42 3.84
N PRO A 271 -13.12 7.99 2.92
CA PRO A 271 -13.63 7.26 1.78
C PRO A 271 -12.52 7.12 0.72
N ILE A 272 -12.30 5.91 0.24
CA ILE A 272 -11.38 5.63 -0.85
C ILE A 272 -12.07 4.83 -1.96
N PRO A 273 -11.85 5.15 -3.23
CA PRO A 273 -12.34 4.36 -4.33
C PRO A 273 -11.50 3.09 -4.47
N ILE A 274 -12.17 1.96 -4.65
CA ILE A 274 -11.57 0.69 -5.06
C ILE A 274 -12.17 0.26 -6.39
N TYR A 275 -11.39 -0.46 -7.16
CA TYR A 275 -11.73 -0.83 -8.53
C TYR A 275 -11.66 -2.34 -8.71
N PHE A 276 -12.50 -2.86 -9.59
CA PHE A 276 -12.47 -4.24 -10.03
C PHE A 276 -12.26 -4.30 -11.55
N PHE A 277 -11.63 -5.34 -12.02
CA PHE A 277 -11.35 -5.50 -13.46
C PHE A 277 -12.60 -5.64 -14.31
N SER A 278 -13.75 -5.92 -13.71
CA SER A 278 -15.07 -5.83 -14.38
C SER A 278 -15.46 -4.41 -14.81
N GLY A 279 -14.65 -3.38 -14.48
CA GLY A 279 -14.98 -1.98 -14.72
C GLY A 279 -15.84 -1.35 -13.64
N THR A 280 -16.24 -2.12 -12.62
CA THR A 280 -17.00 -1.58 -11.47
C THR A 280 -16.06 -0.91 -10.48
N GLN A 281 -16.57 0.13 -9.82
CA GLN A 281 -15.90 0.80 -8.71
C GLN A 281 -16.86 1.00 -7.55
N THR A 282 -16.33 1.03 -6.34
CA THR A 282 -17.09 1.37 -5.14
C THR A 282 -16.19 2.11 -4.16
N ASN A 283 -16.79 2.82 -3.19
CA ASN A 283 -16.04 3.47 -2.14
C ASN A 283 -16.09 2.62 -0.87
N VAL A 284 -14.93 2.43 -0.26
CA VAL A 284 -14.81 1.86 1.08
C VAL A 284 -14.40 2.95 2.06
N LYS A 285 -14.87 2.82 3.31
CA LYS A 285 -14.50 3.72 4.40
C LYS A 285 -13.37 3.10 5.18
N ILE A 286 -12.24 3.77 5.25
CA ILE A 286 -11.04 3.31 5.98
C ILE A 286 -10.69 4.25 7.12
N GLU A 287 -9.86 3.76 8.03
CA GLU A 287 -9.24 4.50 9.12
C GLU A 287 -7.73 4.67 8.88
N SER A 288 -7.11 5.64 9.55
CA SER A 288 -5.67 5.91 9.41
C SER A 288 -4.77 4.70 9.70
N TYR A 289 -5.25 3.74 10.49
CA TYR A 289 -4.56 2.50 10.85
C TYR A 289 -4.94 1.30 9.96
N THR A 290 -5.93 1.44 9.05
CA THR A 290 -6.36 0.35 8.17
C THR A 290 -5.19 -0.15 7.33
N THR A 291 -4.94 -1.46 7.40
CA THR A 291 -3.89 -2.13 6.63
C THR A 291 -4.41 -2.60 5.27
N ILE A 292 -3.52 -2.93 4.36
CA ILE A 292 -3.88 -3.56 3.08
C ILE A 292 -4.60 -4.89 3.30
N ARG A 293 -4.24 -5.65 4.34
CA ARG A 293 -4.97 -6.87 4.73
C ARG A 293 -6.42 -6.59 5.09
N ASP A 294 -6.67 -5.53 5.87
CA ASP A 294 -8.03 -5.13 6.22
C ASP A 294 -8.81 -4.71 4.98
N LEU A 295 -8.19 -3.90 4.11
CA LEU A 295 -8.78 -3.49 2.84
C LEU A 295 -9.10 -4.69 1.94
N LYS A 296 -8.19 -5.66 1.81
CA LYS A 296 -8.41 -6.90 1.09
C LYS A 296 -9.66 -7.63 1.60
N THR A 297 -9.79 -7.73 2.92
CA THR A 297 -10.97 -8.34 3.56
C THR A 297 -12.25 -7.58 3.21
N MET A 298 -12.22 -6.24 3.24
CA MET A 298 -13.37 -5.43 2.83
C MET A 298 -13.74 -5.66 1.36
N MET A 299 -12.74 -5.72 0.45
CA MET A 299 -12.97 -5.98 -0.98
C MET A 299 -13.54 -7.38 -1.23
N MET A 300 -13.05 -8.40 -0.50
CA MET A 300 -13.56 -9.77 -0.57
C MET A 300 -15.01 -9.86 -0.10
N ASN A 301 -15.37 -9.15 0.98
CA ASN A 301 -16.73 -9.09 1.49
C ASN A 301 -17.70 -8.40 0.50
N ILE A 302 -17.24 -7.37 -0.23
CA ILE A 302 -18.03 -6.71 -1.27
C ILE A 302 -18.36 -7.68 -2.42
N LEU A 303 -17.45 -8.61 -2.70
CA LEU A 303 -17.63 -9.65 -3.73
C LEU A 303 -18.33 -10.90 -3.20
N ASP A 304 -18.73 -10.92 -1.91
CA ASP A 304 -19.32 -12.10 -1.23
C ASP A 304 -18.44 -13.35 -1.30
N PHE A 305 -17.13 -13.16 -1.31
CA PHE A 305 -16.19 -14.26 -1.38
C PHE A 305 -15.99 -14.96 -0.03
N ASN A 306 -15.86 -16.29 -0.08
CA ASN A 306 -15.44 -17.06 1.08
C ASN A 306 -14.13 -16.51 1.67
N PRO A 307 -14.07 -16.11 2.95
CA PRO A 307 -12.88 -15.58 3.61
C PRO A 307 -11.64 -16.49 3.49
N GLN A 308 -11.83 -17.80 3.36
CA GLN A 308 -10.75 -18.77 3.17
C GLN A 308 -9.98 -18.55 1.84
N LYS A 309 -10.64 -17.98 0.83
CA LYS A 309 -10.01 -17.63 -0.45
C LYS A 309 -9.09 -16.40 -0.37
N SER A 310 -9.07 -15.68 0.74
CA SER A 310 -8.28 -14.44 0.88
C SER A 310 -6.77 -14.62 0.68
N ILE A 311 -6.24 -15.81 0.91
CA ILE A 311 -4.82 -16.12 0.67
C ILE A 311 -4.45 -16.05 -0.81
N TYR A 312 -5.39 -16.36 -1.71
CA TYR A 312 -5.15 -16.39 -3.15
C TYR A 312 -5.17 -15.01 -3.79
N TYR A 313 -5.73 -14.01 -3.11
CA TYR A 313 -5.90 -12.65 -3.61
C TYR A 313 -5.00 -11.65 -2.91
N SER A 314 -4.68 -10.57 -3.59
CA SER A 314 -4.00 -9.43 -3.01
C SER A 314 -4.50 -8.11 -3.58
N VAL A 315 -4.17 -7.02 -2.89
CA VAL A 315 -4.44 -5.67 -3.37
C VAL A 315 -3.23 -5.18 -4.17
N TYR A 316 -3.50 -4.69 -5.37
CA TYR A 316 -2.52 -4.09 -6.27
C TYR A 316 -2.79 -2.61 -6.44
N GLU A 317 -1.72 -1.86 -6.50
CA GLU A 317 -1.68 -0.49 -6.98
C GLU A 317 -1.39 -0.52 -8.47
N ILE A 318 -2.23 0.13 -9.27
CA ILE A 318 -1.98 0.38 -10.68
C ILE A 318 -1.79 1.88 -10.86
N CYS A 319 -0.62 2.26 -11.38
CA CYS A 319 -0.25 3.63 -11.70
C CYS A 319 -0.30 3.82 -13.22
N ASN A 320 -1.27 4.57 -13.69
CA ASN A 320 -1.39 4.94 -15.09
C ASN A 320 -0.68 6.27 -15.33
N LYS A 321 0.36 6.25 -16.16
CA LYS A 321 1.05 7.42 -16.72
C LYS A 321 0.65 7.59 -18.19
N GLN A 322 0.99 8.71 -18.80
CA GLN A 322 0.61 8.97 -20.20
C GLN A 322 1.02 7.87 -21.18
N THR A 323 2.17 7.24 -20.96
CA THR A 323 2.77 6.27 -21.88
C THR A 323 2.92 4.88 -21.32
N THR A 324 2.83 4.72 -19.99
CA THR A 324 3.11 3.45 -19.30
C THR A 324 2.11 3.19 -18.19
N THR A 325 1.84 1.92 -17.95
CA THR A 325 1.09 1.45 -16.78
C THR A 325 2.04 0.62 -15.92
N GLU A 326 2.14 0.97 -14.65
CA GLU A 326 2.96 0.26 -13.68
C GLU A 326 2.06 -0.42 -12.65
N GLU A 327 2.32 -1.70 -12.37
CA GLU A 327 1.62 -2.46 -11.35
C GLU A 327 2.55 -2.71 -10.17
N ARG A 328 2.05 -2.50 -8.95
CA ARG A 328 2.77 -2.83 -7.73
C ARG A 328 1.90 -3.64 -6.79
N PHE A 329 2.42 -4.76 -6.34
CA PHE A 329 1.84 -5.51 -5.23
C PHE A 329 1.99 -4.71 -3.93
N LEU A 330 0.94 -4.70 -3.10
CA LEU A 330 0.95 -4.06 -1.80
C LEU A 330 1.08 -5.12 -0.69
N ASP A 331 2.03 -4.91 0.21
CA ASP A 331 2.23 -5.81 1.36
C ASP A 331 1.02 -5.70 2.32
N ASP A 332 0.56 -6.84 2.81
CA ASP A 332 -0.60 -6.94 3.71
C ASP A 332 -0.47 -6.06 4.97
N ASN A 333 0.76 -5.77 5.41
CA ASN A 333 1.04 -4.95 6.60
C ASN A 333 1.22 -3.46 6.28
N GLU A 334 1.27 -3.06 5.01
CA GLU A 334 1.28 -1.64 4.65
C GLU A 334 -0.04 -0.98 5.06
N LYS A 335 0.02 0.28 5.49
CA LYS A 335 -1.19 1.07 5.74
C LYS A 335 -1.68 1.70 4.46
N VAL A 336 -2.97 1.58 4.19
CA VAL A 336 -3.61 2.17 3.00
C VAL A 336 -3.33 3.68 2.93
N CYS A 337 -3.42 4.37 4.06
CA CYS A 337 -3.14 5.81 4.11
C CYS A 337 -1.68 6.17 3.82
N ASP A 338 -0.71 5.27 4.10
CA ASP A 338 0.69 5.50 3.72
C ASP A 338 0.89 5.38 2.21
N VAL A 339 0.17 4.46 1.56
CA VAL A 339 0.14 4.33 0.10
C VAL A 339 -0.45 5.60 -0.54
N ILE A 340 -1.61 6.06 -0.04
CA ILE A 340 -2.27 7.29 -0.54
C ILE A 340 -1.39 8.53 -0.33
N ALA A 341 -0.67 8.63 0.79
CA ALA A 341 0.24 9.75 1.05
C ALA A 341 1.40 9.79 0.04
N LEU A 342 1.92 8.63 -0.40
CA LEU A 342 2.90 8.53 -1.49
C LEU A 342 2.29 8.97 -2.81
N TRP A 343 1.11 8.50 -3.17
CA TRP A 343 0.41 8.90 -4.39
C TRP A 343 0.26 10.42 -4.50
N LYS A 344 -0.22 11.06 -3.42
CA LYS A 344 -0.34 12.52 -3.39
C LYS A 344 0.99 13.23 -3.58
N SER A 345 2.06 12.70 -2.99
CA SER A 345 3.42 13.23 -3.20
C SER A 345 3.88 13.10 -4.66
N ASP A 346 3.59 11.96 -5.29
CA ASP A 346 4.01 11.70 -6.67
C ASP A 346 3.12 12.46 -7.68
N MET A 347 1.82 12.57 -7.41
CA MET A 347 0.92 13.46 -8.18
C MET A 347 1.32 14.93 -8.08
N ASP A 348 1.75 15.41 -6.89
CA ASP A 348 2.26 16.78 -6.70
C ASP A 348 3.55 17.02 -7.51
N LYS A 349 4.43 16.02 -7.66
CA LYS A 349 5.63 16.08 -8.49
C LYS A 349 5.26 16.08 -9.98
N ALA A 350 4.41 15.13 -10.40
CA ALA A 350 3.93 14.99 -11.77
C ALA A 350 3.20 16.24 -12.26
N SER A 351 2.40 16.86 -11.40
CA SER A 351 1.71 18.11 -11.72
C SER A 351 2.68 19.26 -12.04
N LYS A 352 3.87 19.31 -11.41
CA LYS A 352 4.91 20.29 -11.73
C LYS A 352 5.56 20.04 -13.09
N SER A 353 5.68 18.79 -13.51
CA SER A 353 6.18 18.40 -14.84
C SER A 353 5.08 18.36 -15.91
N ARG A 354 3.83 18.67 -15.55
CA ARG A 354 2.62 18.58 -16.41
C ARG A 354 2.33 17.16 -16.90
N GLU A 355 2.74 16.17 -16.14
CA GLU A 355 2.41 14.76 -16.40
C GLU A 355 1.09 14.39 -15.73
N LEU A 356 0.26 13.62 -16.44
CA LEU A 356 -0.93 13.02 -15.85
C LEU A 356 -0.55 11.67 -15.26
N VAL A 357 -0.80 11.53 -13.95
CA VAL A 357 -0.58 10.29 -13.20
C VAL A 357 -1.85 9.97 -12.42
N GLU A 358 -2.35 8.76 -12.59
CA GLU A 358 -3.52 8.27 -11.88
C GLU A 358 -3.17 6.98 -11.16
N PHE A 359 -3.59 6.87 -9.90
CA PHE A 359 -3.42 5.66 -9.08
C PHE A 359 -4.76 5.03 -8.76
N ARG A 360 -4.83 3.70 -8.83
CA ARG A 360 -6.03 2.92 -8.50
C ARG A 360 -5.65 1.68 -7.71
N LEU A 361 -6.58 1.25 -6.82
CA LEU A 361 -6.45 0.00 -6.06
C LEU A 361 -7.35 -1.07 -6.68
N TYR A 362 -6.77 -2.22 -6.97
CA TYR A 362 -7.46 -3.39 -7.51
C TYR A 362 -7.28 -4.61 -6.62
N LEU A 363 -8.33 -5.43 -6.52
CA LEU A 363 -8.20 -6.80 -6.01
C LEU A 363 -7.80 -7.69 -7.20
N LYS A 364 -6.71 -8.45 -7.03
CA LYS A 364 -6.16 -9.33 -8.06
C LYS A 364 -5.84 -10.71 -7.50
N LEU A 365 -6.09 -11.77 -8.28
CA LEU A 365 -5.61 -13.11 -7.98
C LEU A 365 -4.07 -13.08 -8.02
N LEU A 366 -3.46 -13.42 -6.89
CA LEU A 366 -2.01 -13.50 -6.73
C LEU A 366 -1.51 -14.92 -6.89
N ILE A 367 -2.22 -15.87 -6.29
CA ILE A 367 -1.85 -17.29 -6.27
C ILE A 367 -2.90 -18.04 -7.06
N TYR A 368 -2.47 -18.66 -8.15
CA TYR A 368 -3.35 -19.51 -8.94
C TYR A 368 -3.63 -20.82 -8.20
N TYR A 369 -4.89 -21.20 -8.16
CA TYR A 369 -5.39 -22.41 -7.54
C TYR A 369 -6.45 -23.06 -8.44
N PRO A 370 -6.66 -24.39 -8.35
CA PRO A 370 -7.74 -25.05 -9.09
C PRO A 370 -9.12 -24.56 -8.65
N PHE A 371 -9.99 -24.26 -9.59
CA PHE A 371 -11.40 -23.98 -9.39
C PHE A 371 -12.22 -24.56 -10.54
N SER A 372 -13.52 -24.80 -10.32
CA SER A 372 -14.41 -25.38 -11.31
C SER A 372 -15.25 -24.35 -12.05
N GLU A 373 -15.88 -24.74 -13.15
CA GLU A 373 -16.83 -23.94 -13.89
C GLU A 373 -17.99 -23.43 -13.04
N ASP A 374 -18.41 -24.23 -12.02
CA ASP A 374 -19.52 -23.91 -11.13
C ASP A 374 -19.17 -22.84 -10.08
N ASP A 375 -17.90 -22.51 -9.89
CA ASP A 375 -17.45 -21.40 -9.02
C ASP A 375 -17.56 -20.07 -9.79
N TYR A 376 -18.80 -19.66 -10.09
CA TYR A 376 -19.11 -18.53 -10.97
C TYR A 376 -18.47 -17.22 -10.52
N ASP A 377 -18.34 -16.99 -9.22
CA ASP A 377 -17.74 -15.76 -8.66
C ASP A 377 -16.24 -15.73 -8.93
N THR A 378 -15.54 -16.83 -8.65
CA THR A 378 -14.11 -16.97 -8.97
C THR A 378 -13.88 -16.88 -10.48
N VAL A 379 -14.65 -17.63 -11.29
CA VAL A 379 -14.57 -17.58 -12.77
C VAL A 379 -14.73 -16.15 -13.26
N SER A 380 -15.70 -15.38 -12.75
CA SER A 380 -15.93 -14.00 -13.18
C SER A 380 -14.77 -13.08 -12.82
N VAL A 381 -14.25 -13.15 -11.60
CA VAL A 381 -13.12 -12.28 -11.17
C VAL A 381 -11.85 -12.61 -11.95
N VAL A 382 -11.54 -13.91 -12.09
CA VAL A 382 -10.36 -14.37 -12.85
C VAL A 382 -10.49 -14.02 -14.32
N TYR A 383 -11.69 -14.17 -14.91
CA TYR A 383 -11.96 -13.79 -16.31
C TYR A 383 -11.66 -12.30 -16.56
N TYR A 384 -12.20 -11.39 -15.76
CA TYR A 384 -11.96 -9.96 -15.97
C TYR A 384 -10.52 -9.54 -15.73
N GLN A 385 -9.86 -10.12 -14.72
CA GLN A 385 -8.43 -9.93 -14.53
C GLN A 385 -7.63 -10.40 -15.75
N THR A 386 -7.93 -11.61 -16.23
CA THR A 386 -7.22 -12.21 -17.36
C THR A 386 -7.49 -11.43 -18.66
N LEU A 387 -8.70 -10.95 -18.85
CA LEU A 387 -9.05 -10.06 -19.97
C LEU A 387 -8.18 -8.79 -19.96
N TYR A 388 -8.04 -8.17 -18.79
CA TYR A 388 -7.12 -7.03 -18.62
C TYR A 388 -5.68 -7.39 -18.95
N ASP A 389 -5.19 -8.55 -18.46
CA ASP A 389 -3.83 -9.01 -18.71
C ASP A 389 -3.58 -9.32 -20.21
N VAL A 390 -4.58 -9.89 -20.92
CA VAL A 390 -4.54 -10.10 -22.38
C VAL A 390 -4.44 -8.77 -23.14
N LEU A 391 -5.32 -7.84 -22.85
CA LEU A 391 -5.34 -6.54 -23.53
C LEU A 391 -4.11 -5.69 -23.20
N SER A 392 -3.52 -5.88 -22.03
CA SER A 392 -2.26 -5.24 -21.63
C SER A 392 -1.01 -5.90 -22.27
N GLY A 393 -1.20 -6.97 -23.06
CA GLY A 393 -0.10 -7.63 -23.77
C GLY A 393 0.81 -8.49 -22.90
N LYS A 394 0.30 -9.01 -21.78
CA LYS A 394 1.09 -9.89 -20.88
C LYS A 394 1.33 -11.30 -21.46
N PHE A 395 0.60 -11.67 -22.54
CA PHE A 395 0.69 -12.96 -23.20
C PHE A 395 1.11 -12.79 -24.65
N GLY A 396 2.04 -13.62 -25.13
CA GLY A 396 2.40 -13.71 -26.54
C GLY A 396 1.33 -14.52 -27.28
N LEU A 397 0.31 -13.85 -27.85
CA LEU A 397 -0.80 -14.49 -28.52
C LEU A 397 -0.61 -14.47 -30.04
N ASN A 398 -0.97 -15.58 -30.72
CA ASN A 398 -1.06 -15.62 -32.15
C ASN A 398 -2.45 -15.13 -32.65
N GLN A 399 -2.60 -15.01 -33.98
CA GLN A 399 -3.82 -14.51 -34.61
C GLN A 399 -5.06 -15.35 -34.27
N GLU A 400 -4.94 -16.68 -34.29
CA GLU A 400 -6.04 -17.60 -34.01
C GLU A 400 -6.53 -17.47 -32.57
N GLN A 401 -5.61 -17.46 -31.62
CA GLN A 401 -5.91 -17.25 -30.20
C GLN A 401 -6.61 -15.92 -29.93
N ILE A 402 -6.12 -14.82 -30.53
CA ILE A 402 -6.77 -13.50 -30.41
C ILE A 402 -8.18 -13.57 -30.96
N THR A 403 -8.41 -14.21 -32.10
CA THR A 403 -9.76 -14.35 -32.70
C THR A 403 -10.71 -15.10 -31.77
N ILE A 404 -10.26 -16.25 -31.21
CA ILE A 404 -11.06 -17.05 -30.27
C ILE A 404 -11.41 -16.24 -29.02
N LEU A 405 -10.42 -15.62 -28.41
CA LEU A 405 -10.61 -14.85 -27.17
C LEU A 405 -11.53 -13.65 -27.39
N SER A 406 -11.40 -12.94 -28.53
CA SER A 406 -12.26 -11.82 -28.87
C SER A 406 -13.70 -12.24 -29.13
N ALA A 407 -13.92 -13.37 -29.81
CA ALA A 407 -15.26 -13.91 -30.04
C ALA A 407 -15.95 -14.34 -28.73
N LEU A 408 -15.22 -15.00 -27.83
CA LEU A 408 -15.71 -15.36 -26.49
C LEU A 408 -16.00 -14.14 -25.62
N GLN A 409 -15.17 -13.09 -25.73
CA GLN A 409 -15.42 -11.81 -25.04
C GLN A 409 -16.73 -11.17 -25.55
N LEU A 410 -16.95 -11.09 -26.87
CA LEU A 410 -18.20 -10.57 -27.44
C LEU A 410 -19.41 -11.38 -26.98
N LEU A 411 -19.27 -12.70 -26.92
CA LEU A 411 -20.34 -13.58 -26.45
C LEU A 411 -20.70 -13.33 -24.99
N ASN A 412 -19.69 -13.11 -24.13
CA ASN A 412 -19.93 -12.74 -22.76
C ASN A 412 -20.61 -11.36 -22.63
N GLU A 413 -20.25 -10.40 -23.49
CA GLU A 413 -20.82 -9.05 -23.46
C GLU A 413 -22.25 -9.02 -24.01
N PHE A 414 -22.45 -9.54 -25.20
CA PHE A 414 -23.70 -9.39 -25.98
C PHE A 414 -24.56 -10.64 -26.03
N GLY A 415 -24.04 -11.82 -25.67
CA GLY A 415 -24.79 -13.08 -25.83
C GLY A 415 -25.04 -13.37 -27.29
N THR A 416 -26.31 -13.48 -27.69
CA THR A 416 -26.73 -13.73 -29.07
C THR A 416 -27.05 -12.47 -29.89
N GLU A 417 -26.85 -11.28 -29.33
CA GLU A 417 -27.18 -9.99 -29.99
C GLU A 417 -26.13 -9.59 -31.03
N ARG A 418 -26.21 -10.19 -32.23
CA ARG A 418 -25.20 -10.05 -33.29
C ARG A 418 -24.97 -8.61 -33.75
N GLU A 419 -26.04 -7.81 -33.89
CA GLU A 419 -25.95 -6.42 -34.39
C GLU A 419 -25.19 -5.53 -33.40
N SER A 420 -25.47 -5.69 -32.10
CA SER A 420 -24.78 -4.99 -31.01
C SER A 420 -23.30 -5.39 -30.93
N ALA A 421 -23.02 -6.69 -31.07
CA ALA A 421 -21.65 -7.23 -31.09
C ALA A 421 -20.86 -6.68 -32.30
N PHE A 422 -21.43 -6.74 -33.50
CA PHE A 422 -20.81 -6.19 -34.71
C PHE A 422 -20.51 -4.69 -34.58
N SER A 423 -21.49 -3.91 -34.11
CA SER A 423 -21.32 -2.46 -33.92
C SER A 423 -20.22 -2.15 -32.91
N SER A 424 -20.12 -2.94 -31.83
CA SER A 424 -19.12 -2.76 -30.81
C SER A 424 -17.71 -3.09 -31.31
N VAL A 425 -17.51 -4.25 -31.96
CA VAL A 425 -16.17 -4.64 -32.43
C VAL A 425 -15.69 -3.73 -33.55
N LYS A 426 -16.59 -3.31 -34.46
CA LYS A 426 -16.26 -2.38 -35.56
C LYS A 426 -15.94 -0.98 -35.07
N GLY A 427 -16.63 -0.49 -34.03
CA GLY A 427 -16.43 0.86 -33.49
C GLY A 427 -15.28 0.97 -32.49
N HIS A 428 -14.91 -0.14 -31.85
CA HIS A 428 -13.98 -0.15 -30.72
C HIS A 428 -13.10 -1.40 -30.70
N ILE A 429 -12.41 -1.68 -31.79
CA ILE A 429 -11.63 -2.91 -31.95
C ILE A 429 -10.50 -3.05 -30.90
N GLU A 430 -9.99 -1.92 -30.43
CA GLU A 430 -8.99 -1.84 -29.38
C GLU A 430 -9.44 -2.41 -28.02
N LYS A 431 -10.72 -2.63 -27.82
CA LYS A 431 -11.27 -3.29 -26.63
C LYS A 431 -11.19 -4.81 -26.68
N TYR A 432 -10.93 -5.37 -27.84
CA TYR A 432 -10.96 -6.82 -28.10
C TYR A 432 -9.59 -7.37 -28.48
N ILE A 433 -8.70 -6.54 -29.01
CA ILE A 433 -7.43 -6.95 -29.57
C ILE A 433 -6.30 -6.20 -28.88
N PRO A 434 -5.29 -6.92 -28.33
CA PRO A 434 -4.12 -6.29 -27.75
C PRO A 434 -3.33 -5.50 -28.81
N ALA A 435 -2.61 -4.46 -28.38
CA ALA A 435 -1.88 -3.57 -29.29
C ALA A 435 -0.89 -4.28 -30.24
N ALA A 436 -0.29 -5.39 -29.80
CA ALA A 436 0.56 -6.23 -30.66
C ALA A 436 -0.23 -6.91 -31.77
N GLY A 437 -1.44 -7.40 -31.46
CA GLY A 437 -2.35 -8.04 -32.43
C GLY A 437 -2.84 -7.08 -33.51
N MET A 438 -3.01 -5.80 -33.20
CA MET A 438 -3.41 -4.77 -34.17
C MET A 438 -2.42 -4.61 -35.35
N LYS A 439 -1.21 -5.12 -35.23
CA LYS A 439 -0.18 -5.11 -36.28
C LYS A 439 -0.25 -6.35 -37.20
N MET A 440 -1.02 -7.38 -36.84
CA MET A 440 -1.07 -8.67 -37.56
C MET A 440 -2.03 -8.61 -38.74
N LEU A 441 -3.20 -7.99 -38.57
CA LEU A 441 -4.24 -7.86 -39.58
C LEU A 441 -4.82 -6.45 -39.59
N SER A 442 -5.51 -6.11 -40.71
CA SER A 442 -6.32 -4.88 -40.77
C SER A 442 -7.54 -4.98 -39.85
N SER A 443 -8.10 -3.83 -39.45
CA SER A 443 -9.30 -3.80 -38.60
C SER A 443 -10.49 -4.54 -39.23
N ASP A 444 -10.69 -4.40 -40.53
CA ASP A 444 -11.80 -5.08 -41.20
C ASP A 444 -11.63 -6.60 -41.24
N GLN A 445 -10.40 -7.09 -41.43
CA GLN A 445 -10.09 -8.53 -41.38
C GLN A 445 -10.30 -9.09 -39.98
N TRP A 446 -9.92 -8.32 -38.95
CA TRP A 446 -10.19 -8.73 -37.57
C TRP A 446 -11.69 -8.83 -37.31
N VAL A 447 -12.47 -7.83 -37.72
CA VAL A 447 -13.93 -7.82 -37.52
C VAL A 447 -14.56 -9.02 -38.22
N GLU A 448 -14.18 -9.33 -39.49
CA GLU A 448 -14.67 -10.48 -40.23
C GLU A 448 -14.39 -11.80 -39.50
N ASN A 449 -13.12 -12.06 -39.18
CA ASN A 449 -12.71 -13.30 -38.50
C ASN A 449 -13.41 -13.50 -37.13
N ILE A 450 -13.51 -12.43 -36.36
CA ILE A 450 -14.12 -12.49 -35.02
C ILE A 450 -15.63 -12.74 -35.15
N MET A 451 -16.32 -12.08 -36.10
CA MET A 451 -17.76 -12.22 -36.24
C MET A 451 -18.18 -13.57 -36.83
N ASP A 452 -17.35 -14.16 -37.67
CA ASP A 452 -17.58 -15.51 -38.19
C ASP A 452 -17.52 -16.54 -37.08
N LEU A 453 -16.49 -16.46 -36.24
CA LEU A 453 -16.35 -17.35 -35.10
C LEU A 453 -17.43 -17.10 -34.02
N TYR A 454 -17.75 -15.85 -33.72
CA TYR A 454 -18.83 -15.47 -32.80
C TYR A 454 -20.15 -16.12 -33.16
N SER A 455 -20.49 -16.15 -34.47
CA SER A 455 -21.71 -16.76 -34.96
C SER A 455 -21.79 -18.25 -34.69
N SER A 456 -20.65 -18.95 -34.74
CA SER A 456 -20.54 -20.39 -34.44
C SER A 456 -20.67 -20.73 -32.96
N LEU A 457 -20.35 -19.77 -32.06
CA LEU A 457 -20.36 -19.95 -30.60
C LEU A 457 -21.72 -19.61 -29.94
N SER A 458 -22.76 -19.31 -30.74
CA SER A 458 -24.06 -18.80 -30.24
C SER A 458 -24.82 -19.74 -29.29
N SER A 459 -24.40 -21.01 -29.17
CA SER A 459 -24.98 -22.00 -28.25
C SER A 459 -24.47 -21.85 -26.81
N TYR A 460 -23.37 -21.12 -26.56
CA TYR A 460 -22.80 -20.98 -25.23
C TYR A 460 -23.51 -19.88 -24.43
N SER A 461 -23.68 -20.14 -23.15
CA SER A 461 -24.08 -19.11 -22.19
C SER A 461 -22.92 -18.13 -21.89
N LYS A 462 -23.25 -16.96 -21.33
CA LYS A 462 -22.23 -15.99 -20.91
C LYS A 462 -21.21 -16.57 -19.90
N ASN A 463 -21.65 -17.45 -19.00
CA ASN A 463 -20.75 -18.09 -18.05
C ASN A 463 -19.83 -19.11 -18.73
N GLN A 464 -20.37 -19.90 -19.66
CA GLN A 464 -19.57 -20.81 -20.49
C GLN A 464 -18.55 -20.06 -21.35
N ALA A 465 -18.93 -18.86 -21.88
CA ALA A 465 -17.98 -18.04 -22.62
C ALA A 465 -16.79 -17.57 -21.73
N LYS A 466 -17.05 -17.18 -20.48
CA LYS A 466 -15.96 -16.84 -19.54
C LYS A 466 -15.08 -18.05 -19.23
N TRP A 467 -15.70 -19.21 -18.97
CA TRP A 467 -14.95 -20.43 -18.68
C TRP A 467 -14.09 -20.85 -19.87
N ASN A 468 -14.66 -20.92 -21.07
CA ASN A 468 -13.92 -21.28 -22.29
C ASN A 468 -12.80 -20.28 -22.61
N TYR A 469 -12.98 -19.00 -22.29
CA TYR A 469 -11.94 -17.98 -22.41
C TYR A 469 -10.72 -18.34 -21.52
N LEU A 470 -10.95 -18.78 -20.30
CA LEU A 470 -9.89 -19.18 -19.38
C LEU A 470 -9.25 -20.53 -19.80
N GLU A 471 -10.06 -21.47 -20.28
CA GLU A 471 -9.57 -22.77 -20.79
C GLU A 471 -8.64 -22.60 -22.00
N GLU A 472 -9.01 -21.69 -22.95
CA GLU A 472 -8.17 -21.40 -24.11
C GLU A 472 -6.78 -20.88 -23.70
N LEU A 473 -6.72 -20.05 -22.68
CA LEU A 473 -5.46 -19.49 -22.19
C LEU A 473 -4.57 -20.51 -21.44
N LYS A 474 -5.11 -21.64 -20.97
CA LYS A 474 -4.29 -22.70 -20.34
C LYS A 474 -3.26 -23.30 -21.28
N GLN A 475 -3.45 -23.19 -22.59
CA GLN A 475 -2.50 -23.64 -23.60
C GLN A 475 -1.27 -22.73 -23.72
N ILE A 476 -1.32 -21.53 -23.14
CA ILE A 476 -0.26 -20.53 -23.23
C ILE A 476 0.74 -20.73 -22.08
N PRO A 477 2.04 -20.96 -22.37
CA PRO A 477 3.04 -21.24 -21.32
C PRO A 477 3.11 -20.19 -20.23
N THR A 478 2.91 -18.91 -20.58
CA THR A 478 2.99 -17.79 -19.64
C THR A 478 1.70 -17.55 -18.84
N TYR A 479 0.61 -18.23 -19.16
CA TYR A 479 -0.64 -18.15 -18.39
C TYR A 479 -0.45 -18.73 -16.99
N GLN A 480 -1.20 -18.21 -16.03
CA GLN A 480 -1.08 -18.53 -14.60
C GLN A 480 0.30 -18.17 -14.00
N SER A 481 1.06 -17.27 -14.63
CA SER A 481 2.30 -16.75 -14.06
C SER A 481 2.11 -15.34 -13.51
N GLN A 482 2.70 -15.06 -12.33
CA GLN A 482 2.92 -13.70 -11.85
C GLN A 482 4.26 -13.24 -12.42
N GLN A 483 4.23 -12.16 -13.21
CA GLN A 483 5.37 -11.69 -13.98
C GLN A 483 5.98 -10.43 -13.34
N PHE A 484 7.32 -10.42 -13.23
CA PHE A 484 8.09 -9.36 -12.58
C PHE A 484 9.26 -8.95 -13.47
N ASP A 485 9.34 -7.67 -13.81
CA ASP A 485 10.48 -7.15 -14.55
C ASP A 485 11.75 -7.25 -13.69
N ALA A 486 12.84 -7.68 -14.33
CA ALA A 486 14.11 -7.90 -13.66
C ALA A 486 15.30 -7.66 -14.61
N THR A 487 16.46 -7.41 -14.02
CA THR A 487 17.74 -7.37 -14.73
C THR A 487 18.59 -8.59 -14.31
N PHE A 488 19.04 -9.37 -15.27
CA PHE A 488 19.93 -10.50 -15.01
C PHE A 488 21.32 -10.01 -14.62
N ASN A 489 21.81 -10.45 -13.46
CA ASN A 489 23.14 -10.08 -12.97
C ASN A 489 24.18 -11.13 -13.31
N LEU A 490 24.81 -11.00 -14.48
CA LEU A 490 25.83 -11.93 -14.97
C LEU A 490 27.03 -12.06 -14.02
N THR A 491 27.49 -10.95 -13.43
CA THR A 491 28.68 -10.95 -12.55
C THR A 491 28.49 -11.76 -11.28
N LYS A 492 27.27 -11.84 -10.78
CA LYS A 492 26.91 -12.62 -9.58
C LYS A 492 26.35 -14.01 -9.89
N SER A 493 25.97 -14.26 -11.13
CA SER A 493 25.38 -15.54 -11.57
C SER A 493 26.40 -16.56 -12.05
N GLY A 494 27.62 -16.17 -12.37
CA GLY A 494 28.57 -17.04 -13.07
C GLY A 494 28.27 -17.16 -14.57
N ALA A 495 28.50 -18.33 -15.19
CA ALA A 495 28.26 -18.51 -16.63
C ALA A 495 26.77 -18.42 -17.00
N ASN A 496 26.44 -17.66 -18.05
CA ASN A 496 25.08 -17.57 -18.60
C ASN A 496 24.83 -18.68 -19.62
N ASN A 497 24.67 -19.92 -19.13
CA ASN A 497 24.46 -21.09 -19.99
C ASN A 497 23.06 -21.15 -20.62
N ASP A 498 22.08 -20.39 -20.07
CA ASP A 498 20.69 -20.39 -20.55
C ASP A 498 20.41 -19.18 -21.47
N ASN A 499 21.44 -18.42 -21.84
CA ASN A 499 21.32 -17.23 -22.70
C ASN A 499 20.28 -16.19 -22.22
N ILE A 500 20.18 -16.02 -20.91
CA ILE A 500 19.25 -15.05 -20.31
C ILE A 500 19.69 -13.65 -20.70
N PRO A 501 18.82 -12.83 -21.32
CA PRO A 501 19.13 -11.44 -21.64
C PRO A 501 19.27 -10.59 -20.39
N GLU A 502 19.99 -9.45 -20.51
CA GLU A 502 20.18 -8.51 -19.39
C GLU A 502 18.83 -8.04 -18.83
N ASN A 503 17.94 -7.59 -19.70
CA ASN A 503 16.58 -7.24 -19.31
C ASN A 503 15.68 -8.45 -19.58
N CYS A 504 15.08 -8.98 -18.51
CA CYS A 504 14.26 -10.16 -18.56
C CYS A 504 13.04 -10.04 -17.64
N VAL A 505 12.16 -11.02 -17.69
CA VAL A 505 10.98 -11.12 -16.84
C VAL A 505 11.02 -12.42 -16.08
N ILE A 506 10.79 -12.35 -14.78
CA ILE A 506 10.63 -13.54 -13.92
C ILE A 506 9.15 -13.86 -13.84
N GLY A 507 8.76 -15.05 -14.30
CA GLY A 507 7.39 -15.59 -14.18
C GLY A 507 7.34 -16.65 -13.09
N ILE A 508 6.50 -16.45 -12.08
CA ILE A 508 6.29 -17.42 -10.99
C ILE A 508 4.98 -18.15 -11.24
N LYS A 509 5.04 -19.47 -11.39
CA LYS A 509 3.90 -20.37 -11.65
C LYS A 509 3.74 -21.41 -10.55
N PRO A 510 2.59 -22.10 -10.48
CA PRO A 510 2.41 -23.26 -9.60
C PRO A 510 3.47 -24.36 -9.76
N GLU A 511 3.96 -24.57 -10.98
CA GLU A 511 4.90 -25.66 -11.30
C GLU A 511 6.38 -25.26 -11.21
N GLY A 512 6.70 -23.94 -11.20
CA GLY A 512 8.09 -23.49 -11.20
C GLY A 512 8.26 -22.00 -11.52
N ILE A 513 9.50 -21.67 -11.86
CA ILE A 513 9.93 -20.32 -12.19
C ILE A 513 10.37 -20.30 -13.67
N MET A 514 9.73 -19.43 -14.46
CA MET A 514 10.12 -19.18 -15.85
C MET A 514 10.88 -17.86 -15.98
N ILE A 515 11.82 -17.83 -16.91
CA ILE A 515 12.49 -16.61 -17.32
C ILE A 515 12.07 -16.31 -18.76
N LEU A 516 11.58 -15.11 -18.97
CA LEU A 516 11.05 -14.64 -20.25
C LEU A 516 11.92 -13.49 -20.78
N ASP A 517 11.92 -13.30 -22.10
CA ASP A 517 12.40 -12.08 -22.71
C ASP A 517 11.42 -10.90 -22.53
N GLN A 518 11.74 -9.75 -23.09
CA GLN A 518 10.87 -8.57 -23.02
C GLN A 518 9.59 -8.71 -23.85
N ASP A 519 9.61 -9.59 -24.85
CA ASP A 519 8.44 -9.92 -25.69
C ASP A 519 7.59 -11.06 -25.08
N ARG A 520 7.91 -11.49 -23.85
CA ARG A 520 7.22 -12.53 -23.07
C ARG A 520 7.39 -13.96 -23.66
N ASN A 521 8.40 -14.20 -24.48
CA ASN A 521 8.77 -15.54 -24.90
C ASN A 521 9.57 -16.23 -23.81
N GLU A 522 9.29 -17.54 -23.60
CA GLU A 522 10.02 -18.36 -22.62
C GLU A 522 11.46 -18.62 -23.09
N ILE A 523 12.42 -18.30 -22.23
CA ILE A 523 13.84 -18.61 -22.43
C ILE A 523 14.21 -19.87 -21.71
N VAL A 524 13.80 -20.00 -20.45
CA VAL A 524 14.06 -21.17 -19.62
C VAL A 524 13.00 -21.31 -18.54
N PHE A 525 12.65 -22.58 -18.23
CA PHE A 525 11.74 -22.94 -17.16
C PHE A 525 12.43 -23.82 -16.13
N TYR A 526 12.46 -23.36 -14.88
CA TYR A 526 12.99 -24.09 -13.73
C TYR A 526 11.84 -24.64 -12.89
N LYS A 527 11.60 -25.96 -12.98
CA LYS A 527 10.66 -26.64 -12.08
C LYS A 527 11.14 -26.52 -10.63
N TYR A 528 10.23 -26.49 -9.66
CA TYR A 528 10.61 -26.42 -8.24
C TYR A 528 11.49 -27.58 -7.80
N GLU A 529 11.41 -28.75 -8.44
CA GLU A 529 12.23 -29.94 -8.17
C GLU A 529 13.73 -29.71 -8.36
N VAL A 530 14.12 -28.84 -9.30
CA VAL A 530 15.52 -28.53 -9.60
C VAL A 530 16.02 -27.30 -8.80
N ILE A 531 15.14 -26.59 -8.10
CA ILE A 531 15.49 -25.42 -7.29
C ILE A 531 15.92 -25.91 -5.91
N MET A 532 17.21 -25.89 -5.64
CA MET A 532 17.79 -26.36 -4.37
C MET A 532 17.62 -25.34 -3.25
N ASN A 533 17.69 -24.06 -3.57
CA ASN A 533 17.58 -22.95 -2.62
C ASN A 533 17.27 -21.65 -3.33
N TRP A 534 16.70 -20.69 -2.60
CA TRP A 534 16.48 -19.31 -3.07
C TRP A 534 16.66 -18.35 -1.92
N GLY A 535 16.88 -17.09 -2.24
CA GLY A 535 17.02 -16.04 -1.23
C GLY A 535 16.92 -14.66 -1.82
N ILE A 536 16.80 -13.66 -0.95
CA ILE A 536 16.79 -12.25 -1.33
C ILE A 536 17.87 -11.48 -0.61
N SER A 537 18.44 -10.48 -1.29
CA SER A 537 19.39 -9.53 -0.71
C SER A 537 19.06 -8.15 -1.26
N LYS A 538 18.51 -7.28 -0.43
CA LYS A 538 18.12 -5.90 -0.75
C LYS A 538 17.22 -5.83 -2.01
N ASP A 539 17.82 -5.69 -3.20
CA ASP A 539 17.18 -5.60 -4.51
C ASP A 539 17.47 -6.81 -5.41
N GLN A 540 18.01 -7.90 -4.85
CA GLN A 540 18.42 -9.08 -5.59
C GLN A 540 17.60 -10.30 -5.18
N PHE A 541 17.13 -11.04 -6.18
CA PHE A 541 16.56 -12.37 -6.03
C PHE A 541 17.56 -13.40 -6.57
N ILE A 542 17.84 -14.42 -5.79
CA ILE A 542 18.90 -15.41 -6.06
C ILE A 542 18.30 -16.81 -6.06
N LEU A 543 18.59 -17.58 -7.09
CA LEU A 543 18.24 -18.99 -7.22
C LEU A 543 19.50 -19.86 -7.23
N CYS A 544 19.47 -20.97 -6.54
CA CYS A 544 20.45 -22.06 -6.65
C CYS A 544 19.77 -23.27 -7.29
N ILE A 545 20.23 -23.66 -8.48
CA ILE A 545 19.60 -24.68 -9.32
C ILE A 545 20.54 -25.87 -9.42
N SER A 546 20.01 -27.07 -9.21
CA SER A 546 20.75 -28.33 -9.43
C SER A 546 20.78 -28.69 -10.92
N LYS A 547 21.96 -29.11 -11.41
CA LYS A 547 22.11 -29.76 -12.71
C LYS A 547 22.23 -31.27 -12.54
N GLU A 548 22.08 -32.01 -13.64
CA GLU A 548 22.12 -33.46 -13.68
C GLU A 548 23.42 -34.07 -13.08
N ASP A 549 24.51 -33.31 -13.07
CA ASP A 549 25.84 -33.72 -12.54
C ASP A 549 26.08 -33.31 -11.07
N ASN A 550 25.06 -33.04 -10.27
CA ASN A 550 25.20 -32.49 -8.92
C ASN A 550 25.94 -31.14 -8.83
N ASP A 551 26.13 -30.46 -9.95
CA ASP A 551 26.66 -29.11 -9.98
C ASP A 551 25.54 -28.10 -9.64
N ILE A 552 25.82 -27.22 -8.66
CA ILE A 552 24.84 -26.20 -8.23
C ILE A 552 25.18 -24.91 -8.92
N ARG A 553 24.24 -24.42 -9.73
CA ARG A 553 24.35 -23.15 -10.41
C ARG A 553 23.61 -22.06 -9.64
N LYS A 554 24.23 -20.92 -9.54
CA LYS A 554 23.62 -19.70 -8.97
C LYS A 554 23.15 -18.80 -10.12
N VAL A 555 21.89 -18.33 -10.03
CA VAL A 555 21.28 -17.35 -10.94
C VAL A 555 20.79 -16.18 -10.13
N CYS A 556 21.17 -14.96 -10.50
CA CYS A 556 20.91 -13.73 -9.74
C CYS A 556 20.19 -12.69 -10.60
N PHE A 557 19.11 -12.13 -10.07
CA PHE A 557 18.30 -11.09 -10.71
C PHE A 557 18.21 -9.86 -9.82
N ILE A 558 18.21 -8.68 -10.43
CA ILE A 558 17.96 -7.41 -9.76
C ILE A 558 16.52 -7.00 -10.04
N THR A 559 15.74 -6.79 -8.99
CA THR A 559 14.34 -6.35 -9.08
C THR A 559 13.91 -5.69 -7.76
N SER A 560 13.03 -4.71 -7.84
CA SER A 560 12.45 -4.05 -6.66
C SER A 560 11.42 -4.92 -5.92
N GLN A 561 10.96 -6.02 -6.55
CA GLN A 561 9.87 -6.85 -6.04
C GLN A 561 10.35 -8.18 -5.42
N THR A 562 11.57 -8.21 -4.90
CA THR A 562 12.20 -9.42 -4.33
C THR A 562 11.34 -10.12 -3.27
N LYS A 563 10.70 -9.35 -2.38
CA LYS A 563 9.89 -9.89 -1.27
C LYS A 563 8.68 -10.68 -1.76
N ILE A 564 7.95 -10.14 -2.76
CA ILE A 564 6.78 -10.84 -3.29
C ILE A 564 7.16 -12.09 -4.08
N ILE A 565 8.24 -12.03 -4.85
CA ILE A 565 8.78 -13.18 -5.57
C ILE A 565 9.12 -14.30 -4.58
N GLN A 566 9.87 -13.98 -3.52
CA GLN A 566 10.19 -14.94 -2.47
C GLN A 566 8.93 -15.54 -1.84
N SER A 567 7.95 -14.70 -1.48
CA SER A 567 6.71 -15.17 -0.86
C SER A 567 5.93 -16.11 -1.75
N LEU A 568 5.85 -15.84 -3.05
CA LEU A 568 5.17 -16.71 -4.02
C LEU A 568 5.86 -18.06 -4.16
N VAL A 569 7.19 -18.06 -4.29
CA VAL A 569 7.98 -19.29 -4.35
C VAL A 569 7.76 -20.14 -3.10
N GLU A 570 7.82 -19.52 -1.91
CA GLU A 570 7.56 -20.20 -0.65
C GLU A 570 6.15 -20.78 -0.55
N ILE A 571 5.13 -20.04 -1.00
CA ILE A 571 3.73 -20.48 -0.98
C ILE A 571 3.56 -21.69 -1.90
N TYR A 572 4.02 -21.61 -3.15
CA TYR A 572 3.88 -22.74 -4.09
C TYR A 572 4.66 -23.96 -3.62
N CYS A 573 5.86 -23.79 -3.08
CA CYS A 573 6.62 -24.89 -2.48
C CYS A 573 5.88 -25.54 -1.30
N ASN A 574 5.19 -24.77 -0.48
CA ASN A 574 4.38 -25.29 0.61
C ASN A 574 3.13 -26.04 0.11
N ILE A 575 2.48 -25.53 -0.94
CA ILE A 575 1.36 -26.22 -1.61
C ILE A 575 1.82 -27.58 -2.16
N LEU A 576 2.93 -27.61 -2.88
CA LEU A 576 3.52 -28.84 -3.42
C LEU A 576 3.96 -29.83 -2.33
N ALA A 577 4.36 -29.34 -1.16
CA ALA A 577 4.65 -30.17 0.00
C ALA A 577 3.39 -30.70 0.73
N GLY A 578 2.19 -30.49 0.17
CA GLY A 578 0.94 -30.99 0.70
C GLY A 578 0.45 -30.27 1.97
N ARG A 579 0.97 -29.06 2.25
CA ARG A 579 0.51 -28.26 3.39
C ARG A 579 -0.87 -27.68 3.15
N THR A 580 -1.69 -27.64 4.19
CA THR A 580 -3.01 -27.04 4.12
C THR A 580 -2.92 -25.50 4.03
N ILE A 581 -3.93 -24.88 3.42
CA ILE A 581 -4.04 -23.41 3.33
C ILE A 581 -3.92 -22.75 4.71
N LYS A 582 -4.49 -23.37 5.75
CA LYS A 582 -4.42 -22.86 7.12
C LYS A 582 -2.98 -22.80 7.64
N GLU A 583 -2.21 -23.86 7.44
CA GLU A 583 -0.79 -23.91 7.82
C GLU A 583 0.03 -22.90 7.02
N ILE A 584 -0.23 -22.75 5.71
CA ILE A 584 0.43 -21.74 4.87
C ILE A 584 0.11 -20.34 5.37
N MET A 585 -1.15 -20.03 5.72
CA MET A 585 -1.51 -18.72 6.28
C MET A 585 -0.82 -18.42 7.61
N GLU A 586 -0.62 -19.40 8.48
CA GLU A 586 0.12 -19.23 9.73
C GLU A 586 1.61 -18.97 9.47
N ILE A 587 2.21 -19.66 8.52
CA ILE A 587 3.59 -19.45 8.09
C ILE A 587 3.75 -18.01 7.56
N VAL A 588 2.90 -17.59 6.62
CA VAL A 588 2.95 -16.24 6.02
C VAL A 588 2.73 -15.15 7.07
N LYS A 589 1.81 -15.35 8.02
CA LYS A 589 1.64 -14.43 9.17
C LYS A 589 2.92 -14.35 10.03
N GLY A 590 3.60 -15.48 10.24
CA GLY A 590 4.85 -15.57 10.99
C GLY A 590 5.99 -14.78 10.36
N TYR A 591 6.03 -14.63 9.04
CA TYR A 591 7.05 -13.84 8.34
C TYR A 591 6.88 -12.34 8.59
N GLY A 592 5.66 -11.80 8.57
CA GLY A 592 5.41 -10.39 8.88
C GLY A 592 5.96 -9.98 10.26
N THR A 593 5.71 -10.80 11.28
CA THR A 593 6.18 -10.54 12.66
C THR A 593 7.69 -10.75 12.84
N ARG A 594 8.33 -11.63 12.05
CA ARG A 594 9.79 -11.82 12.07
C ARG A 594 10.53 -10.66 11.42
N PHE A 595 10.02 -10.13 10.30
CA PHE A 595 10.62 -8.99 9.60
C PHE A 595 10.53 -7.70 10.42
N GLU A 596 9.40 -7.42 11.08
CA GLU A 596 9.29 -6.28 11.99
C GLU A 596 10.30 -6.36 13.16
N LYS A 597 10.52 -7.54 13.72
CA LYS A 597 11.54 -7.75 14.76
C LYS A 597 12.97 -7.56 14.24
N MET A 598 13.25 -7.90 12.98
CA MET A 598 14.58 -7.69 12.37
C MET A 598 14.84 -6.22 12.01
N GLU A 599 13.86 -5.47 11.50
CA GLU A 599 14.01 -4.04 11.23
C GLU A 599 14.18 -3.21 12.51
N THR A 600 13.44 -3.54 13.57
CA THR A 600 13.61 -2.89 14.89
C THR A 600 14.89 -3.29 15.60
N GLY A 601 15.39 -4.51 15.40
CA GLY A 601 16.66 -5.01 15.96
C GLY A 601 17.91 -4.38 15.32
N ARG A 602 17.87 -4.05 14.03
CA ARG A 602 19.02 -3.44 13.32
C ARG A 602 19.37 -2.03 13.77
N LYS A 603 18.42 -1.25 14.26
CA LYS A 603 18.69 0.09 14.82
C LYS A 603 19.41 0.05 16.21
N ARG A 604 19.51 -1.12 16.85
CA ARG A 604 20.14 -1.29 18.20
C ARG A 604 21.45 -2.05 18.22
N GLN A 605 21.96 -2.60 17.10
CA GLN A 605 23.19 -3.43 17.13
C GLN A 605 24.22 -3.02 16.07
N SER A 606 24.80 -1.83 16.20
CA SER A 606 26.10 -1.55 15.57
C SER A 606 27.30 -1.97 16.46
N SER A 607 27.09 -2.63 17.57
CA SER A 607 28.20 -3.02 18.45
C SER A 607 27.98 -4.28 19.29
N LYS A 608 27.72 -5.45 18.68
CA LYS A 608 27.97 -6.77 19.33
C LYS A 608 27.49 -7.91 18.41
N TYR A 609 28.24 -8.26 17.40
CA TYR A 609 28.14 -9.59 16.79
C TYR A 609 29.37 -10.42 17.14
N LYS A 610 29.25 -11.17 18.23
CA LYS A 610 29.94 -12.47 18.41
C LYS A 610 28.97 -13.39 19.17
N LYS A 611 28.65 -14.55 18.54
CA LYS A 611 27.90 -15.71 19.03
C LYS A 611 26.38 -15.66 18.98
N ALA A 612 25.83 -16.21 17.87
CA ALA A 612 24.69 -17.15 17.89
C ALA A 612 24.74 -17.99 16.61
N THR A 613 25.67 -18.93 16.58
CA THR A 613 25.68 -20.05 15.62
C THR A 613 25.37 -21.31 16.39
N SER A 614 24.12 -21.75 16.39
CA SER A 614 23.80 -23.18 16.58
C SER A 614 22.33 -23.38 16.19
N TYR A 615 22.15 -24.18 15.19
CA TYR A 615 21.01 -24.81 14.55
C TYR A 615 20.79 -24.43 13.06
N ALA A 616 21.87 -24.36 12.29
CA ALA A 616 21.82 -24.59 10.85
C ALA A 616 22.88 -25.64 10.52
N LYS A 617 22.52 -26.72 9.87
CA LYS A 617 23.52 -27.64 9.32
C LYS A 617 24.37 -26.89 8.30
N PRO A 618 25.70 -27.01 8.32
CA PRO A 618 26.57 -26.20 7.51
C PRO A 618 26.35 -26.50 6.01
N ILE A 619 26.21 -25.43 5.25
CA ILE A 619 26.37 -25.44 3.80
C ILE A 619 27.78 -25.98 3.50
N PRO A 620 27.99 -26.85 2.48
CA PRO A 620 29.32 -27.29 2.10
C PRO A 620 30.29 -26.14 1.94
N SER A 621 31.48 -26.25 2.46
CA SER A 621 32.48 -25.16 2.57
C SER A 621 32.82 -24.47 1.25
N SER A 622 32.60 -25.15 0.10
CA SER A 622 32.76 -24.58 -1.25
C SER A 622 31.72 -23.52 -1.63
N LEU A 623 30.58 -23.49 -0.96
CA LEU A 623 29.50 -22.48 -1.19
C LEU A 623 29.55 -21.34 -0.17
N ALA A 624 30.13 -21.56 1.02
CA ALA A 624 30.22 -20.53 2.05
C ALA A 624 31.12 -19.35 1.65
N SER A 625 32.15 -19.60 0.82
CA SER A 625 33.07 -18.56 0.37
C SER A 625 32.48 -17.60 -0.68
N SER A 626 31.39 -18.01 -1.38
CA SER A 626 30.70 -17.15 -2.37
C SER A 626 29.69 -16.18 -1.75
N PHE A 627 29.38 -16.32 -0.46
CA PHE A 627 28.40 -15.50 0.27
C PHE A 627 29.02 -14.51 1.27
N SER A 628 30.35 -14.42 1.35
CA SER A 628 31.05 -13.75 2.45
C SER A 628 31.01 -12.23 2.43
N ASN A 629 30.56 -11.56 1.38
CA ASN A 629 30.62 -10.10 1.28
C ASN A 629 29.27 -9.36 1.18
N ASP A 630 28.18 -10.08 1.02
CA ASP A 630 26.86 -9.45 1.02
C ASP A 630 26.02 -10.00 2.17
N SER A 631 25.41 -9.13 2.97
CA SER A 631 24.47 -9.53 4.03
C SER A 631 23.21 -10.15 3.41
N ILE A 632 23.29 -11.43 3.08
CA ILE A 632 22.12 -12.22 2.67
C ILE A 632 21.28 -12.43 3.92
N ILE A 633 20.04 -11.95 3.88
CA ILE A 633 19.05 -12.33 4.87
C ILE A 633 18.63 -13.76 4.50
N ASP A 634 19.29 -14.73 5.11
CA ASP A 634 18.90 -16.14 5.00
C ASP A 634 17.60 -16.33 5.79
N THR A 635 16.51 -16.45 5.04
CA THR A 635 15.25 -16.91 5.60
C THR A 635 15.16 -18.38 5.39
N SER A 636 15.50 -19.14 6.43
CA SER A 636 15.31 -20.58 6.58
C SER A 636 15.76 -21.43 5.38
N SER A 637 16.88 -22.11 5.58
CA SER A 637 17.30 -23.27 4.78
C SER A 637 16.26 -24.38 4.88
N HIS A 638 15.18 -24.28 4.13
CA HIS A 638 14.34 -25.43 3.87
C HIS A 638 14.97 -26.21 2.73
N ARG A 639 15.79 -27.17 3.09
CA ARG A 639 16.14 -28.25 2.19
C ARG A 639 14.82 -28.93 1.81
N MET A 640 14.37 -28.79 0.58
CA MET A 640 13.41 -29.71 0.01
C MET A 640 14.08 -31.08 -0.03
N ASN A 641 13.86 -31.93 0.96
CA ASN A 641 13.96 -33.36 0.79
C ASN A 641 12.70 -33.78 0.01
N LEU A 642 12.66 -33.46 -1.27
CA LEU A 642 11.72 -34.10 -2.18
C LEU A 642 12.16 -35.54 -2.25
N ILE A 643 11.34 -36.37 -1.67
CA ILE A 643 11.49 -37.85 -1.63
C ILE A 643 11.48 -38.29 -3.08
N ASN A 644 12.58 -38.96 -3.49
CA ASN A 644 12.62 -39.78 -4.68
C ASN A 644 11.70 -41.00 -4.50
N ASN A 645 10.39 -40.78 -4.62
CA ASN A 645 9.45 -41.87 -4.87
C ASN A 645 8.82 -41.58 -6.22
N ASN A 646 9.24 -42.41 -7.19
CA ASN A 646 8.60 -42.59 -8.48
C ASN A 646 7.19 -43.18 -8.32
N GLU A 647 6.28 -42.41 -7.77
CA GLU A 647 4.86 -42.68 -7.86
C GLU A 647 4.19 -41.43 -8.40
N SER A 648 3.61 -41.59 -9.58
CA SER A 648 2.73 -40.59 -10.20
C SER A 648 1.64 -40.16 -9.20
N ILE A 649 1.75 -38.95 -8.68
CA ILE A 649 0.73 -38.39 -7.82
C ILE A 649 -0.42 -37.90 -8.72
N GLU A 650 -1.43 -38.77 -8.88
CA GLU A 650 -2.76 -38.30 -9.26
C GLU A 650 -3.26 -37.37 -8.13
N ILE A 651 -3.39 -36.08 -8.42
CA ILE A 651 -4.03 -35.13 -7.53
C ILE A 651 -5.52 -35.49 -7.53
N LYS A 652 -5.96 -36.25 -6.55
CA LYS A 652 -7.39 -36.34 -6.23
C LYS A 652 -7.80 -35.02 -5.53
N LEU A 653 -8.74 -34.35 -6.17
CA LEU A 653 -9.47 -33.16 -5.70
C LEU A 653 -10.12 -33.40 -4.32
#